data_1d6f997a95984e450cd38b3b3fbc3dad
#
_entry.id   1d6f997a95984e450cd38b3b3fbc3dad
#
_cell.length_a   1.000
_cell.length_b   1.000
_cell.length_c   1.000
_cell.angle_alpha   90.00
_cell.angle_beta   90.00
_cell.angle_gamma   90.00
#
_symmetry.space_group_name_H-M   'P 1'
#
loop_
_entity.id
_entity.type
_entity.pdbx_description
1 polymer ?
#
loop_
_entity_poly.entity_id
_entity_poly.type
_entity_poly.pdbx_seq_one_letter_code
_entity_poly.pdbx_strand_id
1 'polypeptide(L)'
;VTQPELKSWPHVGIVIQAYLKSAQRDAQRLVSIAKKRGAPVGIRLVKGAYWDYETVLARQQGWEAPVFPEKAQTDASYESVSRFLLGNIDSLYPAFGSHNLRSLANALVLAKEMKAPERAYEVQMLYGMAEPERKAFRAQGTRVRVYAPVGELLPGMAYLVRRLLENTSNSGFLKLSHHDGVDVKKLMQPPAPVGVNERAPPMKRGDLTSTFQNCALADFSRLETRDAFAKAVTAVKLPIAVPVVVAGKATTSAKQMARFSPSELNKKVADVSLGTVADVDAAVASAKSAWPAWRDRPIEERAALLEKLADAIESDRWAMAALQCFEVGKPWKEADGDVAEAVDFCRYYARMALKELAPVKQGNVWGEDNTLSYEGRGVCAVIAPWNFPLAILCGMTTAALVAGNTVVMKPAEQSSAIAFGLYEKMRAVGFPADVVHFVPGVGEDIGPALVDHKDIAQIAFTGSKNVGLSIVESAHKTKPGQAQVKRVVCEMGGKNGIVIDDDADLDEAVQGVSKSAFGYAGQKCSACSRVIVVASVADAFIERLQAAAKSITMGPAQLAGTALGPVVDEDAHKRLMGVVQDPGAGAEKVHVGSAPAGGYFVPPSIFEVKDANHALMQKELFGPVVAVHRVKTFDDALAVACNTEFALTGAVFSRSPAHLDEARKRFRVGNLYLNRGSTGALVERQPFGGFQMSGIGTKAGGPGYLQLFADPRVVTENTMRRGFTPDLAE
;
A
#
# COMPACT_ATOMS: atom_id res chain seq x y z
N VAL A 1 -10.53 27.41 -8.75
CA VAL A 1 -10.51 28.56 -9.68
C VAL A 1 -11.85 28.81 -10.38
N THR A 2 -12.76 27.86 -10.41
CA THR A 2 -14.14 28.00 -10.95
C THR A 2 -15.18 28.29 -9.87
N GLN A 3 -14.80 28.29 -8.59
CA GLN A 3 -15.67 28.68 -7.47
C GLN A 3 -16.02 30.17 -7.54
N PRO A 4 -17.22 30.57 -7.11
CA PRO A 4 -17.70 31.96 -7.24
C PRO A 4 -16.72 32.99 -6.66
N GLU A 5 -16.12 32.70 -5.49
CA GLU A 5 -15.20 33.59 -4.76
C GLU A 5 -13.89 33.80 -5.51
N LEU A 6 -13.42 32.81 -6.28
CA LEU A 6 -12.15 32.83 -7.00
C LEU A 6 -12.33 33.16 -8.50
N LYS A 7 -13.56 33.18 -8.98
CA LYS A 7 -13.85 33.38 -10.40
C LYS A 7 -13.39 34.74 -10.94
N SER A 8 -13.50 35.76 -10.12
CA SER A 8 -13.10 37.15 -10.46
C SER A 8 -11.63 37.45 -10.18
N TRP A 9 -10.88 36.53 -9.51
CA TRP A 9 -9.47 36.78 -9.18
C TRP A 9 -8.61 36.77 -10.46
N PRO A 10 -7.96 37.89 -10.84
CA PRO A 10 -7.32 38.00 -12.16
C PRO A 10 -5.99 37.27 -12.27
N HIS A 11 -5.33 36.97 -11.14
CA HIS A 11 -3.95 36.47 -11.09
C HIS A 11 -3.87 34.96 -10.77
N VAL A 12 -4.70 34.16 -11.43
CA VAL A 12 -4.63 32.71 -11.30
C VAL A 12 -3.69 32.15 -12.35
N GLY A 13 -2.75 31.33 -11.91
CA GLY A 13 -1.83 30.63 -12.81
C GLY A 13 -1.50 29.22 -12.32
N ILE A 14 -1.03 28.39 -13.23
CA ILE A 14 -0.56 27.02 -12.97
C ILE A 14 0.71 26.75 -13.77
N VAL A 15 1.51 25.80 -13.30
CA VAL A 15 2.73 25.33 -13.99
C VAL A 15 2.39 24.08 -14.80
N ILE A 16 2.81 24.04 -16.07
CA ILE A 16 2.86 22.82 -16.89
C ILE A 16 4.32 22.44 -17.07
N GLN A 17 4.61 21.16 -16.83
CA GLN A 17 5.94 20.60 -17.00
C GLN A 17 5.98 19.77 -18.30
N ALA A 18 6.77 20.21 -19.27
CA ALA A 18 6.81 19.60 -20.61
C ALA A 18 7.36 18.17 -20.63
N TYR A 19 8.11 17.75 -19.60
CA TYR A 19 8.61 16.37 -19.50
C TYR A 19 7.50 15.33 -19.20
N LEU A 20 6.31 15.79 -18.80
CA LEU A 20 5.16 14.93 -18.59
C LEU A 20 4.53 14.53 -19.93
N LYS A 21 4.31 13.24 -20.14
CA LYS A 21 3.61 12.70 -21.30
C LYS A 21 2.19 13.27 -21.47
N SER A 22 1.60 13.77 -20.38
CA SER A 22 0.27 14.39 -20.34
C SER A 22 0.26 15.89 -20.65
N ALA A 23 1.40 16.57 -20.76
CA ALA A 23 1.50 18.03 -20.80
C ALA A 23 0.60 18.69 -21.85
N GLN A 24 0.52 18.14 -23.05
CA GLN A 24 -0.35 18.65 -24.13
C GLN A 24 -1.84 18.52 -23.77
N ARG A 25 -2.27 17.39 -23.25
CA ARG A 25 -3.65 17.13 -22.82
C ARG A 25 -4.05 18.01 -21.63
N ASP A 26 -3.14 18.24 -20.70
CA ASP A 26 -3.38 19.09 -19.55
C ASP A 26 -3.55 20.56 -19.98
N ALA A 27 -2.76 21.04 -20.95
CA ALA A 27 -2.94 22.35 -21.56
C ALA A 27 -4.34 22.50 -22.22
N GLN A 28 -4.79 21.46 -22.96
CA GLN A 28 -6.12 21.44 -23.57
C GLN A 28 -7.25 21.54 -22.52
N ARG A 29 -7.11 20.83 -21.39
CA ARG A 29 -8.09 20.92 -20.28
C ARG A 29 -8.16 22.31 -19.65
N LEU A 30 -7.02 23.00 -19.55
CA LEU A 30 -6.96 24.36 -19.01
C LEU A 30 -7.70 25.38 -19.87
N VAL A 31 -7.77 25.21 -21.19
CA VAL A 31 -8.63 26.03 -22.05
C VAL A 31 -10.11 25.88 -21.65
N SER A 32 -10.57 24.66 -21.40
CA SER A 32 -11.94 24.40 -20.96
C SER A 32 -12.22 25.02 -19.59
N ILE A 33 -11.24 24.98 -18.68
CA ILE A 33 -11.34 25.60 -17.35
C ILE A 33 -11.38 27.12 -17.46
N ALA A 34 -10.53 27.74 -18.28
CA ALA A 34 -10.51 29.17 -18.52
C ALA A 34 -11.85 29.68 -19.08
N LYS A 35 -12.43 28.95 -20.07
CA LYS A 35 -13.75 29.25 -20.63
C LYS A 35 -14.85 29.16 -19.57
N LYS A 36 -14.89 28.14 -18.73
CA LYS A 36 -15.87 28.04 -17.62
C LYS A 36 -15.69 29.15 -16.59
N ARG A 37 -14.43 29.57 -16.38
CA ARG A 37 -14.12 30.68 -15.49
C ARG A 37 -14.54 32.04 -16.05
N GLY A 38 -14.49 32.21 -17.36
CA GLY A 38 -14.74 33.48 -18.06
C GLY A 38 -13.59 34.49 -17.97
N ALA A 39 -12.37 33.99 -17.66
CA ALA A 39 -11.16 34.82 -17.61
C ALA A 39 -9.94 33.95 -17.91
N PRO A 40 -8.85 34.50 -18.52
CA PRO A 40 -7.64 33.78 -18.83
C PRO A 40 -6.96 33.20 -17.60
N VAL A 41 -6.24 32.07 -17.79
CA VAL A 41 -5.41 31.44 -16.78
C VAL A 41 -3.94 31.56 -17.17
N GLY A 42 -3.08 32.01 -16.25
CA GLY A 42 -1.64 32.08 -16.47
C GLY A 42 -1.03 30.66 -16.51
N ILE A 43 -0.26 30.38 -17.55
CA ILE A 43 0.41 29.08 -17.73
C ILE A 43 1.92 29.26 -17.75
N ARG A 44 2.59 28.87 -16.66
CA ARG A 44 4.04 28.79 -16.66
C ARG A 44 4.47 27.45 -17.26
N LEU A 45 4.97 27.49 -18.48
CA LEU A 45 5.54 26.31 -19.14
C LEU A 45 7.01 26.15 -18.78
N VAL A 46 7.35 25.04 -18.16
CA VAL A 46 8.74 24.65 -17.80
C VAL A 46 9.06 23.28 -18.35
N LYS A 47 10.35 22.89 -18.39
CA LYS A 47 10.73 21.56 -18.85
C LYS A 47 10.41 20.50 -17.82
N GLY A 48 10.75 20.70 -16.56
CA GLY A 48 10.52 19.82 -15.42
C GLY A 48 11.78 19.73 -14.56
N ALA A 49 11.59 19.51 -13.25
CA ALA A 49 12.69 19.56 -12.29
C ALA A 49 12.82 18.29 -11.42
N TYR A 50 11.95 17.30 -11.58
CA TYR A 50 11.87 16.14 -10.69
C TYR A 50 11.93 14.80 -11.44
N TRP A 51 12.65 14.75 -12.57
CA TRP A 51 12.70 13.59 -13.43
C TRP A 51 13.13 12.30 -12.71
N ASP A 52 14.19 12.39 -11.90
CA ASP A 52 14.68 11.24 -11.11
C ASP A 52 13.64 10.77 -10.10
N TYR A 53 13.03 11.70 -9.36
CA TYR A 53 11.98 11.38 -8.39
C TYR A 53 10.77 10.70 -9.05
N GLU A 54 10.27 11.26 -10.14
CA GLU A 54 9.13 10.69 -10.89
C GLU A 54 9.44 9.28 -11.43
N THR A 55 10.66 9.09 -11.94
CA THR A 55 11.11 7.80 -12.47
C THR A 55 11.28 6.76 -11.38
N VAL A 56 11.91 7.13 -10.23
CA VAL A 56 12.11 6.22 -9.10
C VAL A 56 10.77 5.86 -8.47
N LEU A 57 9.91 6.85 -8.24
CA LEU A 57 8.58 6.61 -7.67
C LEU A 57 7.74 5.69 -8.57
N ALA A 58 7.74 5.93 -9.89
CA ALA A 58 7.03 5.08 -10.84
C ALA A 58 7.53 3.62 -10.80
N ARG A 59 8.85 3.42 -10.76
CA ARG A 59 9.45 2.08 -10.60
C ARG A 59 9.06 1.41 -9.29
N GLN A 60 9.09 2.15 -8.18
CA GLN A 60 8.69 1.62 -6.86
C GLN A 60 7.23 1.18 -6.81
N GLN A 61 6.35 1.88 -7.52
CA GLN A 61 4.91 1.61 -7.57
C GLN A 61 4.49 0.65 -8.69
N GLY A 62 5.41 0.24 -9.54
CA GLY A 62 5.11 -0.57 -10.73
C GLY A 62 4.39 0.21 -11.84
N TRP A 63 4.44 1.54 -11.82
CA TRP A 63 3.79 2.40 -12.82
C TRP A 63 4.66 2.61 -14.06
N GLU A 64 4.00 2.93 -15.16
CA GLU A 64 4.71 3.55 -16.29
C GLU A 64 5.18 4.94 -15.89
N ALA A 65 6.47 5.25 -16.13
CA ALA A 65 7.01 6.58 -15.84
C ALA A 65 6.17 7.67 -16.53
N PRO A 66 5.64 8.66 -15.78
CA PRO A 66 4.82 9.72 -16.34
C PRO A 66 5.62 10.69 -17.20
N VAL A 67 6.94 10.64 -17.12
CA VAL A 67 7.89 11.53 -17.78
C VAL A 67 8.48 10.88 -19.02
N PHE A 68 8.92 11.70 -19.97
CA PHE A 68 9.65 11.22 -21.13
C PHE A 68 11.04 10.71 -20.71
N PRO A 69 11.50 9.56 -21.24
CA PRO A 69 12.82 9.03 -20.92
C PRO A 69 13.98 9.87 -21.50
N GLU A 70 13.77 10.55 -22.63
CA GLU A 70 14.78 11.34 -23.29
C GLU A 70 14.52 12.84 -23.18
N LYS A 71 15.60 13.60 -22.97
CA LYS A 71 15.54 15.06 -22.94
C LYS A 71 15.02 15.66 -24.27
N ALA A 72 15.38 15.06 -25.41
CA ALA A 72 14.93 15.50 -26.73
C ALA A 72 13.38 15.42 -26.85
N GLN A 73 12.75 14.41 -26.28
CA GLN A 73 11.29 14.30 -26.22
C GLN A 73 10.66 15.41 -25.38
N THR A 74 11.30 15.74 -24.24
CA THR A 74 10.88 16.89 -23.40
C THR A 74 11.00 18.21 -24.16
N ASP A 75 12.08 18.39 -24.91
CA ASP A 75 12.31 19.59 -25.71
C ASP A 75 11.28 19.72 -26.84
N ALA A 76 10.96 18.62 -27.54
CA ALA A 76 9.91 18.58 -28.55
C ALA A 76 8.52 18.84 -27.97
N SER A 77 8.22 18.27 -26.80
CA SER A 77 6.97 18.52 -26.07
C SER A 77 6.85 19.99 -25.68
N TYR A 78 7.93 20.60 -25.19
CA TYR A 78 7.95 22.03 -24.86
C TYR A 78 7.58 22.89 -26.05
N GLU A 79 8.18 22.65 -27.24
CA GLU A 79 7.90 23.38 -28.46
C GLU A 79 6.44 23.17 -28.94
N SER A 80 5.93 21.93 -28.86
CA SER A 80 4.53 21.61 -29.21
C SER A 80 3.53 22.32 -28.29
N VAL A 81 3.76 22.25 -26.96
CA VAL A 81 2.90 22.92 -25.98
C VAL A 81 2.98 24.43 -26.12
N SER A 82 4.17 25.00 -26.44
CA SER A 82 4.33 26.44 -26.69
C SER A 82 3.45 26.89 -27.86
N ARG A 83 3.43 26.16 -28.96
CA ARG A 83 2.55 26.42 -30.12
C ARG A 83 1.08 26.38 -29.71
N PHE A 84 0.67 25.39 -28.91
CA PHE A 84 -0.69 25.26 -28.45
C PHE A 84 -1.12 26.43 -27.55
N LEU A 85 -0.26 26.83 -26.60
CA LEU A 85 -0.55 27.95 -25.69
C LEU A 85 -0.71 29.26 -26.46
N LEU A 86 0.17 29.56 -27.42
CA LEU A 86 0.08 30.74 -28.25
C LEU A 86 -1.16 30.75 -29.15
N GLY A 87 -1.64 29.59 -29.59
CA GLY A 87 -2.89 29.47 -30.34
C GLY A 87 -4.14 29.65 -29.51
N ASN A 88 -4.02 29.75 -28.17
CA ASN A 88 -5.16 29.90 -27.23
C ASN A 88 -4.97 31.08 -26.27
N ILE A 89 -4.32 32.16 -26.72
CA ILE A 89 -4.00 33.33 -25.87
C ILE A 89 -5.21 34.06 -25.31
N ASP A 90 -6.39 33.90 -25.91
CA ASP A 90 -7.66 34.45 -25.38
C ASP A 90 -8.10 33.76 -24.10
N SER A 91 -7.67 32.52 -23.88
CA SER A 91 -7.98 31.70 -22.71
C SER A 91 -6.81 31.48 -21.77
N LEU A 92 -5.57 31.55 -22.30
CA LEU A 92 -4.36 31.21 -21.57
C LEU A 92 -3.33 32.34 -21.72
N TYR A 93 -2.64 32.67 -20.64
CA TYR A 93 -1.51 33.61 -20.66
C TYR A 93 -0.19 32.82 -20.54
N PRO A 94 0.56 32.62 -21.66
CA PRO A 94 1.80 31.86 -21.64
C PRO A 94 2.95 32.60 -20.97
N ALA A 95 3.65 31.89 -20.06
CA ALA A 95 4.92 32.32 -19.47
C ALA A 95 5.97 31.22 -19.72
N PHE A 96 6.90 31.48 -20.62
CA PHE A 96 7.90 30.51 -21.07
C PHE A 96 9.08 30.48 -20.13
N GLY A 97 9.16 29.50 -19.23
CA GLY A 97 10.21 29.34 -18.23
C GLY A 97 11.30 28.39 -18.69
N SER A 98 12.45 28.90 -19.13
CA SER A 98 13.60 28.08 -19.57
C SER A 98 14.89 28.91 -19.66
N HIS A 99 16.05 28.22 -19.65
CA HIS A 99 17.36 28.75 -20.04
C HIS A 99 17.87 28.08 -21.35
N ASN A 100 17.08 27.25 -22.00
CA ASN A 100 17.38 26.69 -23.29
C ASN A 100 16.98 27.68 -24.37
N LEU A 101 17.99 28.30 -24.99
CA LEU A 101 17.78 29.33 -26.01
C LEU A 101 17.00 28.83 -27.22
N ARG A 102 17.22 27.60 -27.66
CA ARG A 102 16.45 26.99 -28.76
C ARG A 102 14.96 27.00 -28.46
N SER A 103 14.56 26.50 -27.29
CA SER A 103 13.15 26.42 -26.92
C SER A 103 12.49 27.80 -26.76
N LEU A 104 13.23 28.79 -26.22
CA LEU A 104 12.72 30.16 -26.09
C LEU A 104 12.65 30.86 -27.45
N ALA A 105 13.67 30.73 -28.29
CA ALA A 105 13.66 31.29 -29.64
C ALA A 105 12.49 30.70 -30.47
N ASN A 106 12.26 29.40 -30.39
CA ASN A 106 11.10 28.76 -31.03
C ASN A 106 9.79 29.39 -30.58
N ALA A 107 9.58 29.56 -29.25
CA ALA A 107 8.37 30.19 -28.74
C ALA A 107 8.19 31.64 -29.25
N LEU A 108 9.26 32.43 -29.30
CA LEU A 108 9.22 33.81 -29.80
C LEU A 108 8.94 33.89 -31.32
N VAL A 109 9.56 33.01 -32.10
CA VAL A 109 9.31 32.92 -33.55
C VAL A 109 7.84 32.53 -33.78
N LEU A 110 7.33 31.54 -33.08
CA LEU A 110 5.91 31.14 -33.13
C LEU A 110 4.98 32.28 -32.74
N ALA A 111 5.29 33.04 -31.70
CA ALA A 111 4.49 34.20 -31.31
C ALA A 111 4.42 35.25 -32.39
N LYS A 112 5.54 35.51 -33.10
CA LYS A 112 5.62 36.42 -34.24
C LYS A 112 4.84 35.89 -35.45
N GLU A 113 5.00 34.62 -35.81
CA GLU A 113 4.28 33.97 -36.90
C GLU A 113 2.75 33.99 -36.69
N MET A 114 2.32 33.70 -35.46
CA MET A 114 0.92 33.68 -35.05
C MET A 114 0.36 35.08 -34.76
N LYS A 115 1.16 36.14 -34.92
CA LYS A 115 0.78 37.53 -34.67
C LYS A 115 0.22 37.74 -33.24
N ALA A 116 0.84 37.07 -32.26
CA ALA A 116 0.41 37.22 -30.87
C ALA A 116 0.58 38.70 -30.43
N PRO A 117 -0.43 39.29 -29.74
CA PRO A 117 -0.33 40.67 -29.29
C PRO A 117 0.88 40.88 -28.37
N GLU A 118 1.48 42.08 -28.44
CA GLU A 118 2.48 42.48 -27.46
C GLU A 118 1.93 42.31 -26.03
N ARG A 119 2.76 41.76 -25.13
CA ARG A 119 2.37 41.47 -23.75
C ARG A 119 1.36 40.34 -23.53
N ALA A 120 0.88 39.63 -24.55
CA ALA A 120 0.05 38.44 -24.38
C ALA A 120 0.83 37.21 -23.86
N TYR A 121 2.15 37.29 -23.80
CA TYR A 121 3.06 36.28 -23.26
C TYR A 121 4.28 36.91 -22.60
N GLU A 122 5.05 36.11 -21.87
CA GLU A 122 6.32 36.54 -21.28
C GLU A 122 7.35 35.39 -21.27
N VAL A 123 8.64 35.74 -21.21
CA VAL A 123 9.73 34.82 -20.92
C VAL A 123 10.06 34.92 -19.43
N GLN A 124 10.23 33.77 -18.77
CA GLN A 124 10.64 33.72 -17.36
C GLN A 124 12.01 33.07 -17.22
N MET A 125 12.90 33.75 -16.53
CA MET A 125 14.28 33.32 -16.28
C MET A 125 14.61 33.43 -14.79
N LEU A 126 15.62 32.67 -14.35
CA LEU A 126 16.04 32.68 -12.95
C LEU A 126 17.07 33.77 -12.72
N TYR A 127 17.02 34.39 -11.52
CA TYR A 127 18.03 35.33 -11.10
C TYR A 127 19.41 34.67 -11.00
N GLY A 128 20.46 35.37 -11.44
CA GLY A 128 21.84 34.86 -11.40
C GLY A 128 22.20 33.88 -12.52
N MET A 129 21.28 33.62 -13.48
CA MET A 129 21.52 32.70 -14.61
C MET A 129 21.24 33.38 -15.94
N ALA A 130 22.02 33.00 -16.97
CA ALA A 130 21.83 33.41 -18.39
C ALA A 130 21.60 34.94 -18.53
N GLU A 131 22.45 35.75 -17.92
CA GLU A 131 22.29 37.20 -17.93
C GLU A 131 22.48 37.84 -19.31
N PRO A 132 23.45 37.41 -20.16
CA PRO A 132 23.59 37.90 -21.54
C PRO A 132 22.32 37.61 -22.36
N GLU A 133 21.77 36.43 -22.26
CA GLU A 133 20.58 36.00 -22.99
C GLU A 133 19.35 36.81 -22.54
N ARG A 134 19.24 37.05 -21.23
CA ARG A 134 18.17 37.90 -20.67
C ARG A 134 18.21 39.32 -21.23
N LYS A 135 19.41 39.92 -21.31
CA LYS A 135 19.62 41.24 -21.95
C LYS A 135 19.24 41.24 -23.42
N ALA A 136 19.59 40.18 -24.15
CA ALA A 136 19.27 40.04 -25.58
C ALA A 136 17.75 39.96 -25.81
N PHE A 137 17.01 39.18 -25.02
CA PHE A 137 15.54 39.13 -25.13
C PHE A 137 14.88 40.46 -24.84
N ARG A 138 15.34 41.18 -23.82
CA ARG A 138 14.86 42.54 -23.52
C ARG A 138 15.13 43.52 -24.67
N ALA A 139 16.29 43.48 -25.26
CA ALA A 139 16.65 44.33 -26.38
C ALA A 139 15.75 44.11 -27.60
N GLN A 140 15.16 42.91 -27.76
CA GLN A 140 14.18 42.57 -28.78
C GLN A 140 12.72 42.96 -28.42
N GLY A 141 12.50 43.67 -27.30
CA GLY A 141 11.17 44.07 -26.88
C GLY A 141 10.40 43.00 -26.12
N THR A 142 10.97 41.82 -25.87
CA THR A 142 10.31 40.74 -25.16
C THR A 142 10.13 41.07 -23.66
N ARG A 143 8.94 40.84 -23.12
CA ARG A 143 8.75 40.91 -21.66
C ARG A 143 9.50 39.79 -20.99
N VAL A 144 10.46 40.12 -20.14
CA VAL A 144 11.23 39.16 -19.35
C VAL A 144 10.93 39.34 -17.86
N ARG A 145 10.44 38.30 -17.20
CA ARG A 145 10.26 38.27 -15.75
C ARG A 145 11.39 37.44 -15.13
N VAL A 146 12.00 38.00 -14.08
CA VAL A 146 13.07 37.31 -13.36
C VAL A 146 12.49 36.75 -12.05
N TYR A 147 12.65 35.45 -11.86
CA TYR A 147 12.30 34.77 -10.61
C TYR A 147 13.49 34.83 -9.67
N ALA A 148 13.27 35.38 -8.49
CA ALA A 148 14.28 35.47 -7.43
C ALA A 148 13.63 34.97 -6.11
N PRO A 149 14.23 33.97 -5.42
CA PRO A 149 13.78 33.60 -4.09
C PRO A 149 14.17 34.71 -3.09
N VAL A 150 13.29 34.92 -2.12
CA VAL A 150 13.51 35.84 -1.01
C VAL A 150 13.21 35.09 0.27
N GLY A 151 14.11 35.17 1.26
CA GLY A 151 13.97 34.50 2.54
C GLY A 151 15.30 34.08 3.14
N GLU A 152 15.23 33.30 4.20
CA GLU A 152 16.41 32.78 4.90
C GLU A 152 17.12 31.68 4.10
N LEU A 153 18.43 31.54 4.32
CA LEU A 153 19.29 30.62 3.57
C LEU A 153 18.88 29.16 3.76
N LEU A 154 18.62 28.71 5.00
CA LEU A 154 18.32 27.32 5.29
C LEU A 154 17.05 26.81 4.57
N PRO A 155 15.90 27.49 4.65
CA PRO A 155 14.74 27.11 3.83
C PRO A 155 15.00 27.22 2.32
N GLY A 156 15.92 28.11 1.91
CA GLY A 156 16.34 28.30 0.52
C GLY A 156 17.31 27.26 -0.02
N MET A 157 17.92 26.42 0.81
CA MET A 157 18.97 25.45 0.40
C MET A 157 18.49 24.48 -0.67
N ALA A 158 17.28 23.98 -0.58
CA ALA A 158 16.72 23.06 -1.58
C ALA A 158 16.61 23.73 -2.97
N TYR A 159 16.33 25.03 -3.01
CA TYR A 159 16.35 25.81 -4.25
C TYR A 159 17.78 25.95 -4.78
N LEU A 160 18.75 26.28 -3.93
CA LEU A 160 20.15 26.45 -4.33
C LEU A 160 20.75 25.16 -4.86
N VAL A 161 20.55 24.05 -4.16
CA VAL A 161 21.04 22.72 -4.60
C VAL A 161 20.51 22.37 -5.99
N ARG A 162 19.22 22.58 -6.25
CA ARG A 162 18.65 22.34 -7.58
C ARG A 162 19.27 23.24 -8.66
N ARG A 163 19.59 24.50 -8.33
CA ARG A 163 20.28 25.40 -9.27
C ARG A 163 21.69 24.93 -9.58
N LEU A 164 22.43 24.47 -8.56
CA LEU A 164 23.76 23.90 -8.75
C LEU A 164 23.69 22.66 -9.66
N LEU A 165 22.78 21.73 -9.38
CA LEU A 165 22.60 20.53 -10.20
C LEU A 165 22.18 20.85 -11.63
N GLU A 166 21.29 21.81 -11.84
CA GLU A 166 20.90 22.27 -13.19
C GLU A 166 22.09 22.86 -13.97
N ASN A 167 22.91 23.67 -13.32
CA ASN A 167 24.09 24.27 -13.95
C ASN A 167 25.19 23.25 -14.27
N THR A 168 25.32 22.20 -13.46
CA THR A 168 26.33 21.14 -13.63
C THR A 168 25.83 19.97 -14.49
N SER A 169 24.56 19.95 -14.87
CA SER A 169 23.98 18.89 -15.68
C SER A 169 24.67 18.81 -17.06
N ASN A 170 25.19 17.64 -17.40
CA ASN A 170 25.88 17.38 -18.70
C ASN A 170 24.99 17.62 -19.92
N SER A 171 23.68 17.63 -19.76
CA SER A 171 22.69 17.89 -20.82
C SER A 171 22.15 19.33 -20.80
N GLY A 172 22.67 20.20 -19.94
CA GLY A 172 22.25 21.60 -19.82
C GLY A 172 22.68 22.44 -21.01
N PHE A 173 21.74 23.21 -21.63
CA PHE A 173 22.04 24.04 -22.79
C PHE A 173 23.19 25.03 -22.48
N LEU A 174 23.16 25.71 -21.34
CA LEU A 174 24.17 26.67 -20.94
C LEU A 174 25.55 26.03 -20.77
N LYS A 175 25.64 24.82 -20.19
CA LYS A 175 26.89 24.09 -20.06
C LYS A 175 27.45 23.71 -21.40
N LEU A 176 26.64 23.13 -22.27
CA LEU A 176 27.04 22.70 -23.62
C LEU A 176 27.53 23.90 -24.48
N SER A 177 26.89 25.08 -24.35
CA SER A 177 27.26 26.27 -25.13
C SER A 177 28.46 27.02 -24.58
N HIS A 178 28.55 27.17 -23.25
CA HIS A 178 29.56 28.04 -22.61
C HIS A 178 30.79 27.28 -22.08
N HIS A 179 30.62 26.02 -21.64
CA HIS A 179 31.71 25.22 -21.09
C HIS A 179 32.27 24.18 -22.03
N ASP A 180 31.39 23.46 -22.74
CA ASP A 180 31.81 22.32 -23.55
C ASP A 180 32.08 22.72 -25.02
N GLY A 181 31.89 24.00 -25.38
CA GLY A 181 32.21 24.54 -26.72
C GLY A 181 31.44 23.90 -27.87
N VAL A 182 30.28 23.33 -27.61
CA VAL A 182 29.44 22.72 -28.64
C VAL A 182 28.96 23.80 -29.64
N ASP A 183 29.09 23.58 -30.93
CA ASP A 183 28.65 24.52 -31.97
C ASP A 183 27.16 24.91 -31.73
N VAL A 184 26.94 26.20 -31.62
CA VAL A 184 25.61 26.79 -31.43
C VAL A 184 24.63 26.35 -32.51
N LYS A 185 25.09 26.20 -33.76
CA LYS A 185 24.24 25.70 -34.87
C LYS A 185 23.70 24.30 -34.58
N LYS A 186 24.48 23.42 -33.94
CA LYS A 186 24.07 22.08 -33.56
C LYS A 186 23.06 22.13 -32.42
N LEU A 187 23.25 23.01 -31.42
CA LEU A 187 22.34 23.21 -30.30
C LEU A 187 20.99 23.84 -30.71
N MET A 188 20.98 24.56 -31.83
CA MET A 188 19.77 25.20 -32.38
C MET A 188 18.98 24.29 -33.34
N GLN A 189 19.41 23.07 -33.60
CA GLN A 189 18.63 22.12 -34.42
C GLN A 189 17.34 21.68 -33.72
N PRO A 190 16.30 21.33 -34.49
CA PRO A 190 15.08 20.76 -33.91
C PRO A 190 15.41 19.53 -33.04
N PRO A 191 14.72 19.36 -31.90
CA PRO A 191 14.91 18.17 -31.07
C PRO A 191 14.48 16.91 -31.84
N ALA A 192 15.39 15.94 -31.93
CA ALA A 192 15.19 14.67 -32.64
C ALA A 192 15.22 13.52 -31.61
N PRO A 193 14.05 13.06 -31.10
CA PRO A 193 13.98 11.92 -30.20
C PRO A 193 14.34 10.62 -30.93
N VAL A 194 15.21 9.80 -30.34
CA VAL A 194 15.62 8.50 -30.90
C VAL A 194 14.63 7.39 -30.57
N GLY A 195 13.88 7.57 -29.50
CA GLY A 195 12.89 6.59 -29.02
C GLY A 195 13.52 5.44 -28.24
N VAL A 196 13.79 5.63 -26.95
CA VAL A 196 14.28 4.58 -26.05
C VAL A 196 13.09 3.83 -25.47
N ASN A 197 13.08 2.52 -25.65
CA ASN A 197 12.06 1.64 -25.06
C ASN A 197 12.59 1.07 -23.74
N GLU A 198 12.53 1.86 -22.65
CA GLU A 198 12.94 1.44 -21.31
C GLU A 198 11.79 0.76 -20.55
N ARG A 199 11.24 -0.30 -21.05
CA ARG A 199 10.42 -1.17 -20.23
C ARG A 199 11.26 -2.32 -19.70
N ALA A 200 11.37 -2.43 -18.37
CA ALA A 200 11.72 -3.72 -17.79
C ALA A 200 10.74 -4.77 -18.36
N PRO A 201 11.23 -5.93 -18.76
CA PRO A 201 10.34 -6.96 -19.30
C PRO A 201 9.24 -7.23 -18.26
N PRO A 202 7.95 -7.19 -18.66
CA PRO A 202 6.86 -7.49 -17.74
C PRO A 202 7.01 -8.93 -17.24
N MET A 203 6.63 -9.18 -15.98
CA MET A 203 6.51 -10.54 -15.46
C MET A 203 5.69 -11.37 -16.44
N LYS A 204 6.23 -12.50 -16.88
CA LYS A 204 5.48 -13.43 -17.75
C LYS A 204 4.41 -14.13 -16.92
N ARG A 205 3.15 -13.73 -17.08
CA ARG A 205 2.01 -14.37 -16.44
C ARG A 205 1.98 -15.87 -16.79
N GLY A 206 1.69 -16.72 -15.80
CA GLY A 206 1.68 -18.16 -15.96
C GLY A 206 3.07 -18.82 -15.99
N ASP A 207 4.16 -18.08 -16.09
CA ASP A 207 5.52 -18.60 -15.96
C ASP A 207 5.97 -18.56 -14.49
N LEU A 208 5.81 -19.68 -13.80
CA LEU A 208 6.17 -19.85 -12.39
C LEU A 208 7.68 -19.77 -12.13
N THR A 209 8.50 -19.84 -13.16
CA THR A 209 9.97 -19.70 -13.07
C THR A 209 10.44 -18.24 -13.19
N SER A 210 9.56 -17.35 -13.67
CA SER A 210 9.86 -15.92 -13.79
C SER A 210 10.00 -15.27 -12.42
N THR A 211 10.86 -14.25 -12.31
CA THR A 211 11.01 -13.45 -11.10
C THR A 211 9.69 -12.82 -10.69
N PHE A 212 9.35 -12.90 -9.40
CA PHE A 212 8.17 -12.27 -8.83
C PHE A 212 8.24 -10.74 -8.98
N GLN A 213 7.11 -10.13 -9.24
CA GLN A 213 6.92 -8.68 -9.25
C GLN A 213 5.58 -8.36 -8.59
N ASN A 214 5.58 -7.36 -7.70
CA ASN A 214 4.35 -6.91 -7.06
C ASN A 214 3.33 -6.38 -8.09
N CYS A 215 2.07 -6.60 -7.83
CA CYS A 215 0.97 -5.99 -8.54
C CYS A 215 1.05 -4.46 -8.39
N ALA A 216 1.05 -3.74 -9.50
CA ALA A 216 1.11 -2.29 -9.47
C ALA A 216 -0.11 -1.70 -8.76
N LEU A 217 0.11 -0.77 -7.82
CA LEU A 217 -0.98 -0.04 -7.18
C LEU A 217 -1.67 0.91 -8.17
N ALA A 218 -2.94 1.20 -7.96
CA ALA A 218 -3.67 2.15 -8.79
C ALA A 218 -3.13 3.57 -8.64
N ASP A 219 -2.80 4.20 -9.75
CA ASP A 219 -2.44 5.62 -9.78
C ASP A 219 -3.70 6.48 -9.87
N PHE A 220 -4.27 6.82 -8.73
CA PHE A 220 -5.44 7.71 -8.66
C PHE A 220 -5.15 9.19 -8.95
N SER A 221 -3.91 9.56 -9.26
CA SER A 221 -3.62 10.88 -9.83
C SER A 221 -4.12 10.99 -11.28
N ARG A 222 -4.25 9.86 -11.97
CA ARG A 222 -4.72 9.78 -13.35
C ARG A 222 -6.24 9.81 -13.42
N LEU A 223 -6.77 10.59 -14.36
CA LEU A 223 -8.22 10.72 -14.54
C LEU A 223 -8.87 9.39 -14.92
N GLU A 224 -8.25 8.66 -15.85
CA GLU A 224 -8.77 7.39 -16.36
C GLU A 224 -8.95 6.35 -15.24
N THR A 225 -7.98 6.30 -14.32
CA THR A 225 -8.05 5.40 -13.16
C THR A 225 -9.18 5.80 -12.22
N ARG A 226 -9.33 7.10 -11.94
CA ARG A 226 -10.44 7.61 -11.12
C ARG A 226 -11.80 7.32 -11.74
N ASP A 227 -11.95 7.57 -13.06
CA ASP A 227 -13.21 7.35 -13.77
C ASP A 227 -13.57 5.84 -13.80
N ALA A 228 -12.57 4.98 -14.02
CA ALA A 228 -12.77 3.53 -14.00
C ALA A 228 -13.24 3.05 -12.62
N PHE A 229 -12.59 3.52 -11.56
CA PHE A 229 -12.99 3.13 -10.21
C PHE A 229 -14.33 3.72 -9.79
N ALA A 230 -14.62 4.99 -10.14
CA ALA A 230 -15.93 5.61 -9.88
C ALA A 230 -17.07 4.84 -10.56
N LYS A 231 -16.85 4.37 -11.80
CA LYS A 231 -17.82 3.50 -12.49
C LYS A 231 -18.02 2.17 -11.75
N ALA A 232 -16.94 1.55 -11.24
CA ALA A 232 -17.06 0.33 -10.48
C ALA A 232 -17.84 0.54 -9.17
N VAL A 233 -17.59 1.63 -8.45
CA VAL A 233 -18.33 1.98 -7.23
C VAL A 233 -19.84 2.11 -7.53
N THR A 234 -20.22 2.78 -8.64
CA THR A 234 -21.64 2.93 -9.03
C THR A 234 -22.26 1.63 -9.53
N ALA A 235 -21.46 0.68 -9.99
CA ALA A 235 -21.93 -0.60 -10.52
C ALA A 235 -22.13 -1.67 -9.44
N VAL A 236 -21.72 -1.44 -8.20
CA VAL A 236 -21.88 -2.42 -7.09
C VAL A 236 -23.37 -2.66 -6.84
N LYS A 237 -23.76 -3.92 -6.97
CA LYS A 237 -25.15 -4.34 -6.70
C LYS A 237 -25.26 -4.83 -5.26
N LEU A 238 -26.11 -4.21 -4.49
CA LEU A 238 -26.35 -4.52 -3.07
C LEU A 238 -27.85 -4.75 -2.83
N PRO A 239 -28.26 -5.58 -1.84
CA PRO A 239 -27.40 -6.40 -0.98
C PRO A 239 -26.90 -7.68 -1.66
N ILE A 240 -25.78 -8.23 -1.14
CA ILE A 240 -25.22 -9.53 -1.56
C ILE A 240 -25.74 -10.62 -0.62
N ALA A 241 -26.26 -11.72 -1.18
CA ALA A 241 -26.58 -12.91 -0.41
C ALA A 241 -25.31 -13.75 -0.18
N VAL A 242 -24.96 -13.98 1.07
CA VAL A 242 -23.77 -14.73 1.47
C VAL A 242 -24.21 -16.04 2.12
N PRO A 243 -24.10 -17.20 1.42
CA PRO A 243 -24.46 -18.50 1.95
C PRO A 243 -23.34 -19.11 2.81
N VAL A 244 -23.67 -20.15 3.57
CA VAL A 244 -22.71 -21.17 4.03
C VAL A 244 -22.43 -22.12 2.86
N VAL A 245 -21.17 -22.46 2.59
CA VAL A 245 -20.85 -23.40 1.51
C VAL A 245 -19.98 -24.55 2.01
N VAL A 246 -20.54 -25.75 1.98
CA VAL A 246 -19.88 -26.99 2.37
C VAL A 246 -19.85 -27.95 1.17
N ALA A 247 -18.69 -28.46 0.79
CA ALA A 247 -18.51 -29.34 -0.36
C ALA A 247 -19.18 -28.81 -1.65
N GLY A 248 -19.10 -27.50 -1.87
CA GLY A 248 -19.68 -26.81 -3.03
C GLY A 248 -21.20 -26.61 -2.97
N LYS A 249 -21.87 -27.09 -1.94
CA LYS A 249 -23.32 -26.89 -1.75
C LYS A 249 -23.55 -25.63 -0.92
N ALA A 250 -24.16 -24.63 -1.54
CA ALA A 250 -24.58 -23.41 -0.87
C ALA A 250 -25.87 -23.65 -0.09
N THR A 251 -25.89 -23.28 1.19
CA THR A 251 -27.06 -23.36 2.07
C THR A 251 -27.37 -22.01 2.67
N THR A 252 -28.66 -21.67 2.71
CA THR A 252 -29.13 -20.49 3.43
C THR A 252 -29.54 -20.92 4.83
N SER A 253 -28.84 -20.40 5.84
CA SER A 253 -29.16 -20.68 7.25
C SER A 253 -30.47 -19.99 7.67
N ALA A 254 -31.21 -20.61 8.61
CA ALA A 254 -32.34 -19.96 9.24
C ALA A 254 -31.94 -18.72 10.05
N LYS A 255 -30.70 -18.70 10.59
CA LYS A 255 -30.13 -17.55 11.29
C LYS A 255 -29.31 -16.73 10.30
N GLN A 256 -29.73 -15.51 10.01
CA GLN A 256 -29.05 -14.57 9.14
C GLN A 256 -28.66 -13.31 9.87
N MET A 257 -27.61 -12.65 9.38
CA MET A 257 -27.15 -11.34 9.85
C MET A 257 -27.14 -10.36 8.68
N ALA A 258 -27.84 -9.24 8.85
CA ALA A 258 -27.76 -8.14 7.88
C ALA A 258 -26.50 -7.30 8.15
N ARG A 259 -25.69 -7.11 7.11
CA ARG A 259 -24.55 -6.20 7.17
C ARG A 259 -24.90 -4.88 6.51
N PHE A 260 -24.62 -3.77 7.19
CA PHE A 260 -24.83 -2.41 6.69
C PHE A 260 -23.51 -1.69 6.48
N SER A 261 -23.51 -0.72 5.57
CA SER A 261 -22.32 0.10 5.31
C SER A 261 -21.96 0.96 6.52
N PRO A 262 -20.69 0.94 6.99
CA PRO A 262 -20.28 1.81 8.09
C PRO A 262 -20.26 3.31 7.72
N SER A 263 -20.27 3.62 6.41
CA SER A 263 -20.38 4.99 5.90
C SER A 263 -21.82 5.50 5.82
N GLU A 264 -22.81 4.60 5.61
CA GLU A 264 -24.22 4.90 5.38
C GLU A 264 -25.07 3.85 6.09
N LEU A 265 -25.45 4.10 7.36
CA LEU A 265 -26.02 3.11 8.25
C LEU A 265 -27.36 2.50 7.80
N ASN A 266 -28.04 3.11 6.85
CA ASN A 266 -29.28 2.61 6.23
C ASN A 266 -29.03 1.79 4.96
N LYS A 267 -27.79 1.69 4.48
CA LYS A 267 -27.44 0.98 3.27
C LYS A 267 -27.02 -0.44 3.56
N LYS A 268 -27.94 -1.38 3.33
CA LYS A 268 -27.63 -2.80 3.46
C LYS A 268 -26.63 -3.26 2.40
N VAL A 269 -25.56 -3.92 2.83
CA VAL A 269 -24.48 -4.44 1.98
C VAL A 269 -24.63 -5.94 1.73
N ALA A 270 -24.98 -6.70 2.76
CA ALA A 270 -25.13 -8.14 2.63
C ALA A 270 -26.18 -8.71 3.59
N ASP A 271 -26.72 -9.87 3.19
CA ASP A 271 -27.46 -10.81 4.04
C ASP A 271 -26.58 -12.06 4.20
N VAL A 272 -26.02 -12.23 5.38
CA VAL A 272 -25.06 -13.31 5.67
C VAL A 272 -25.75 -14.45 6.41
N SER A 273 -25.76 -15.63 5.81
CA SER A 273 -26.19 -16.87 6.47
C SER A 273 -25.15 -17.28 7.49
N LEU A 274 -25.53 -17.40 8.76
CA LEU A 274 -24.61 -17.78 9.83
C LEU A 274 -24.47 -19.30 9.91
N GLY A 275 -23.23 -19.79 9.81
CA GLY A 275 -22.89 -21.20 9.98
C GLY A 275 -23.11 -21.67 11.41
N THR A 276 -23.36 -22.94 11.54
CA THR A 276 -23.58 -23.66 12.80
C THR A 276 -22.41 -24.61 13.10
N VAL A 277 -22.37 -25.16 14.31
CA VAL A 277 -21.41 -26.21 14.67
C VAL A 277 -21.54 -27.43 13.74
N ALA A 278 -22.76 -27.78 13.34
CA ALA A 278 -22.99 -28.86 12.39
C ALA A 278 -22.41 -28.59 11.00
N ASP A 279 -22.43 -27.30 10.54
CA ASP A 279 -21.79 -26.92 9.29
C ASP A 279 -20.26 -27.00 9.40
N VAL A 280 -19.68 -26.65 10.55
CA VAL A 280 -18.26 -26.83 10.84
C VAL A 280 -17.87 -28.30 10.78
N ASP A 281 -18.62 -29.18 11.46
CA ASP A 281 -18.37 -30.62 11.49
C ASP A 281 -18.45 -31.22 10.08
N ALA A 282 -19.45 -30.83 9.29
CA ALA A 282 -19.63 -31.28 7.92
C ALA A 282 -18.49 -30.79 7.00
N ALA A 283 -18.07 -29.53 7.15
CA ALA A 283 -16.96 -28.95 6.37
C ALA A 283 -15.64 -29.64 6.70
N VAL A 284 -15.34 -29.87 7.98
CA VAL A 284 -14.12 -30.57 8.41
C VAL A 284 -14.12 -32.03 7.97
N ALA A 285 -15.25 -32.74 8.07
CA ALA A 285 -15.37 -34.12 7.60
C ALA A 285 -15.12 -34.24 6.09
N SER A 286 -15.72 -33.35 5.30
CA SER A 286 -15.51 -33.31 3.84
C SER A 286 -14.05 -32.97 3.50
N ALA A 287 -13.48 -31.91 4.13
CA ALA A 287 -12.09 -31.51 3.96
C ALA A 287 -11.11 -32.63 4.30
N LYS A 288 -11.35 -33.36 5.40
CA LYS A 288 -10.53 -34.50 5.83
C LYS A 288 -10.55 -35.63 4.79
N SER A 289 -11.72 -35.93 4.24
CA SER A 289 -11.89 -36.96 3.21
C SER A 289 -11.15 -36.59 1.92
N ALA A 290 -11.16 -35.33 1.52
CA ALA A 290 -10.51 -34.85 0.31
C ALA A 290 -8.98 -34.68 0.45
N TRP A 291 -8.49 -34.55 1.68
CA TRP A 291 -7.09 -34.21 1.93
C TRP A 291 -6.06 -35.14 1.30
N PRO A 292 -6.17 -36.50 1.35
CA PRO A 292 -5.14 -37.35 0.74
C PRO A 292 -4.95 -37.09 -0.76
N ALA A 293 -6.04 -37.00 -1.52
CA ALA A 293 -5.97 -36.71 -2.94
C ALA A 293 -5.44 -35.32 -3.25
N TRP A 294 -5.74 -34.32 -2.43
CA TRP A 294 -5.23 -32.96 -2.59
C TRP A 294 -3.75 -32.86 -2.20
N ARG A 295 -3.32 -33.51 -1.11
CA ARG A 295 -1.93 -33.59 -0.69
C ARG A 295 -1.04 -34.18 -1.78
N ASP A 296 -1.51 -35.28 -2.39
CA ASP A 296 -0.75 -36.04 -3.39
C ASP A 296 -0.81 -35.42 -4.79
N ARG A 297 -1.63 -34.38 -4.99
CA ARG A 297 -1.67 -33.62 -6.24
C ARG A 297 -0.34 -32.91 -6.48
N PRO A 298 0.24 -32.96 -7.72
CA PRO A 298 1.50 -32.31 -8.03
C PRO A 298 1.54 -30.82 -7.57
N ILE A 299 2.65 -30.40 -6.99
CA ILE A 299 2.79 -29.04 -6.45
C ILE A 299 2.67 -27.98 -7.55
N GLU A 300 3.10 -28.32 -8.77
CA GLU A 300 3.01 -27.47 -9.97
C GLU A 300 1.54 -27.18 -10.32
N GLU A 301 0.66 -28.18 -10.17
CA GLU A 301 -0.76 -28.00 -10.44
C GLU A 301 -1.44 -27.14 -9.36
N ARG A 302 -1.07 -27.33 -8.08
CA ARG A 302 -1.55 -26.49 -6.99
C ARG A 302 -1.08 -25.04 -7.16
N ALA A 303 0.20 -24.83 -7.53
CA ALA A 303 0.76 -23.51 -7.82
C ALA A 303 0.10 -22.84 -9.03
N ALA A 304 -0.20 -23.60 -10.09
CA ALA A 304 -0.90 -23.09 -11.27
C ALA A 304 -2.33 -22.60 -10.94
N LEU A 305 -3.01 -23.22 -9.98
CA LEU A 305 -4.31 -22.73 -9.50
C LEU A 305 -4.21 -21.38 -8.80
N LEU A 306 -3.11 -21.14 -8.06
CA LEU A 306 -2.88 -19.85 -7.44
C LEU A 306 -2.64 -18.75 -8.49
N GLU A 307 -1.89 -19.02 -9.57
CA GLU A 307 -1.72 -18.06 -10.67
C GLU A 307 -3.06 -17.73 -11.34
N LYS A 308 -3.90 -18.72 -11.62
CA LYS A 308 -5.24 -18.50 -12.16
C LYS A 308 -6.10 -17.66 -11.22
N LEU A 309 -5.99 -17.90 -9.90
CA LEU A 309 -6.71 -17.13 -8.91
C LEU A 309 -6.22 -15.67 -8.89
N ALA A 310 -4.92 -15.43 -8.97
CA ALA A 310 -4.34 -14.10 -9.09
C ALA A 310 -4.91 -13.34 -10.29
N ASP A 311 -4.95 -13.99 -11.45
CA ASP A 311 -5.52 -13.39 -12.68
C ASP A 311 -7.02 -13.11 -12.55
N ALA A 312 -7.77 -13.99 -11.88
CA ALA A 312 -9.20 -13.80 -11.64
C ALA A 312 -9.48 -12.64 -10.65
N ILE A 313 -8.66 -12.47 -9.63
CA ILE A 313 -8.74 -11.35 -8.70
C ILE A 313 -8.36 -10.04 -9.42
N GLU A 314 -7.26 -10.03 -10.16
CA GLU A 314 -6.78 -8.85 -10.87
C GLU A 314 -7.76 -8.38 -11.96
N SER A 315 -8.40 -9.31 -12.67
CA SER A 315 -9.41 -8.98 -13.68
C SER A 315 -10.63 -8.27 -13.10
N ASP A 316 -11.01 -8.59 -11.86
CA ASP A 316 -12.15 -8.03 -11.14
C ASP A 316 -11.74 -6.98 -10.08
N ARG A 317 -10.51 -6.48 -10.19
CA ARG A 317 -9.88 -5.57 -9.23
C ARG A 317 -10.79 -4.45 -8.76
N TRP A 318 -11.40 -3.75 -9.71
CA TRP A 318 -12.24 -2.60 -9.39
C TRP A 318 -13.52 -2.98 -8.66
N ALA A 319 -14.16 -4.06 -9.05
CA ALA A 319 -15.38 -4.54 -8.40
C ALA A 319 -15.11 -4.99 -6.97
N MET A 320 -14.02 -5.75 -6.75
CA MET A 320 -13.61 -6.21 -5.42
C MET A 320 -13.18 -5.06 -4.50
N ALA A 321 -12.46 -4.08 -5.02
CA ALA A 321 -12.09 -2.89 -4.26
C ALA A 321 -13.31 -2.01 -3.93
N ALA A 322 -14.22 -1.82 -4.89
CA ALA A 322 -15.44 -1.05 -4.69
C ALA A 322 -16.36 -1.67 -3.61
N LEU A 323 -16.47 -2.99 -3.57
CA LEU A 323 -17.24 -3.69 -2.52
C LEU A 323 -16.68 -3.40 -1.12
N GLN A 324 -15.36 -3.38 -0.95
CA GLN A 324 -14.72 -3.06 0.33
C GLN A 324 -15.00 -1.63 0.81
N CYS A 325 -15.20 -0.67 -0.11
CA CYS A 325 -15.61 0.68 0.27
C CYS A 325 -16.98 0.69 0.98
N PHE A 326 -17.90 -0.17 0.55
CA PHE A 326 -19.23 -0.29 1.15
C PHE A 326 -19.25 -1.19 2.39
N GLU A 327 -18.56 -2.34 2.36
CA GLU A 327 -18.68 -3.35 3.39
C GLU A 327 -17.89 -3.01 4.66
N VAL A 328 -16.65 -2.54 4.50
CA VAL A 328 -15.73 -2.26 5.62
C VAL A 328 -15.22 -0.82 5.67
N GLY A 329 -15.75 0.06 4.83
CA GLY A 329 -15.40 1.49 4.86
C GLY A 329 -13.97 1.81 4.43
N LYS A 330 -13.34 0.99 3.57
CA LYS A 330 -11.99 1.25 3.07
C LYS A 330 -11.99 2.35 2.01
N PRO A 331 -11.23 3.46 2.18
CA PRO A 331 -11.03 4.44 1.10
C PRO A 331 -10.35 3.82 -0.12
N TRP A 332 -10.54 4.41 -1.28
CA TRP A 332 -10.12 3.88 -2.58
C TRP A 332 -8.70 3.32 -2.65
N LYS A 333 -7.71 4.08 -2.16
CA LYS A 333 -6.30 3.61 -2.17
C LYS A 333 -6.06 2.40 -1.29
N GLU A 334 -6.74 2.33 -0.18
CA GLU A 334 -6.63 1.23 0.78
C GLU A 334 -7.33 -0.02 0.26
N ALA A 335 -8.50 0.14 -0.35
CA ALA A 335 -9.25 -0.95 -0.97
C ALA A 335 -8.50 -1.55 -2.17
N ASP A 336 -7.91 -0.70 -3.02
CA ASP A 336 -7.06 -1.11 -4.13
C ASP A 336 -5.80 -1.84 -3.67
N GLY A 337 -5.16 -1.33 -2.61
CA GLY A 337 -3.99 -1.97 -2.01
C GLY A 337 -4.27 -3.37 -1.49
N ASP A 338 -5.42 -3.59 -0.87
CA ASP A 338 -5.84 -4.91 -0.37
C ASP A 338 -6.04 -5.92 -1.51
N VAL A 339 -6.63 -5.50 -2.64
CA VAL A 339 -6.76 -6.36 -3.82
C VAL A 339 -5.40 -6.69 -4.43
N ALA A 340 -4.52 -5.69 -4.56
CA ALA A 340 -3.17 -5.89 -5.10
C ALA A 340 -2.35 -6.85 -4.23
N GLU A 341 -2.45 -6.75 -2.90
CA GLU A 341 -1.77 -7.64 -1.96
C GLU A 341 -2.30 -9.08 -2.06
N ALA A 342 -3.60 -9.28 -2.26
CA ALA A 342 -4.17 -10.61 -2.49
C ALA A 342 -3.62 -11.27 -3.77
N VAL A 343 -3.48 -10.49 -4.85
CA VAL A 343 -2.82 -10.94 -6.09
C VAL A 343 -1.37 -11.32 -5.83
N ASP A 344 -0.66 -10.50 -5.06
CA ASP A 344 0.74 -10.72 -4.71
C ASP A 344 0.94 -12.00 -3.90
N PHE A 345 0.11 -12.26 -2.89
CA PHE A 345 0.18 -13.52 -2.13
C PHE A 345 0.01 -14.74 -3.04
N CYS A 346 -0.97 -14.73 -3.93
CA CYS A 346 -1.18 -15.84 -4.86
C CYS A 346 0.07 -16.08 -5.73
N ARG A 347 0.60 -15.05 -6.38
CA ARG A 347 1.74 -15.15 -7.28
C ARG A 347 3.05 -15.48 -6.57
N TYR A 348 3.26 -14.91 -5.41
CA TYR A 348 4.46 -15.17 -4.61
C TYR A 348 4.46 -16.61 -4.08
N TYR A 349 3.36 -17.04 -3.46
CA TYR A 349 3.28 -18.40 -2.92
C TYR A 349 3.30 -19.49 -3.99
N ALA A 350 2.76 -19.22 -5.18
CA ALA A 350 2.89 -20.15 -6.31
C ALA A 350 4.36 -20.44 -6.65
N ARG A 351 5.21 -19.39 -6.69
CA ARG A 351 6.65 -19.49 -6.95
C ARG A 351 7.41 -20.10 -5.78
N MET A 352 7.10 -19.66 -4.57
CA MET A 352 7.80 -20.14 -3.37
C MET A 352 7.48 -21.59 -3.07
N ALA A 353 6.29 -22.09 -3.40
CA ALA A 353 5.96 -23.49 -3.26
C ALA A 353 6.93 -24.38 -4.07
N LEU A 354 7.19 -24.04 -5.32
CA LEU A 354 8.12 -24.77 -6.18
C LEU A 354 9.58 -24.69 -5.69
N LYS A 355 9.94 -23.62 -4.96
CA LYS A 355 11.29 -23.42 -4.46
C LYS A 355 11.51 -24.01 -3.07
N GLU A 356 10.55 -23.82 -2.16
CA GLU A 356 10.74 -24.11 -0.73
C GLU A 356 10.20 -25.47 -0.31
N LEU A 357 9.22 -26.02 -1.04
CA LEU A 357 8.57 -27.29 -0.73
C LEU A 357 8.96 -28.41 -1.69
N ALA A 358 9.80 -28.14 -2.68
CA ALA A 358 10.32 -29.14 -3.58
C ALA A 358 11.17 -30.18 -2.81
N PRO A 359 11.14 -31.46 -3.20
CA PRO A 359 12.00 -32.48 -2.61
C PRO A 359 13.49 -32.14 -2.79
N VAL A 360 14.26 -32.30 -1.72
CA VAL A 360 15.70 -32.00 -1.71
C VAL A 360 16.48 -33.23 -1.30
N LYS A 361 17.51 -33.61 -2.08
CA LYS A 361 18.43 -34.67 -1.72
C LYS A 361 19.28 -34.28 -0.50
N GLN A 362 19.38 -35.19 0.46
CA GLN A 362 20.09 -34.97 1.69
C GLN A 362 21.31 -35.89 1.73
N GLY A 363 22.46 -35.31 2.07
CA GLY A 363 23.72 -36.05 2.12
C GLY A 363 24.16 -36.63 0.77
N ASN A 364 25.30 -37.23 0.71
CA ASN A 364 25.84 -37.92 -0.46
C ASN A 364 26.60 -39.14 -0.01
N VAL A 365 25.87 -40.19 0.35
CA VAL A 365 26.43 -41.47 0.81
C VAL A 365 26.15 -42.55 -0.21
N TRP A 366 27.15 -43.29 -0.56
CA TRP A 366 27.04 -44.40 -1.52
C TRP A 366 26.15 -45.51 -0.95
N GLY A 367 25.19 -45.95 -1.76
CA GLY A 367 24.24 -46.98 -1.36
C GLY A 367 22.98 -46.49 -0.65
N GLU A 368 22.87 -45.16 -0.44
CA GLU A 368 21.64 -44.51 0.10
C GLU A 368 21.10 -43.47 -0.83
N ASP A 369 19.80 -43.39 -0.92
CA ASP A 369 19.05 -42.29 -1.50
C ASP A 369 18.20 -41.65 -0.42
N ASN A 370 18.64 -40.48 0.05
CA ASN A 370 17.97 -39.73 1.11
C ASN A 370 17.26 -38.52 0.51
N THR A 371 15.95 -38.39 0.70
CA THR A 371 15.16 -37.30 0.19
C THR A 371 14.32 -36.67 1.31
N LEU A 372 14.47 -35.37 1.51
CA LEU A 372 13.60 -34.54 2.34
C LEU A 372 12.49 -33.97 1.46
N SER A 373 11.25 -34.18 1.80
CA SER A 373 10.06 -33.64 1.17
C SER A 373 9.16 -32.94 2.19
N TYR A 374 8.20 -32.14 1.73
CA TYR A 374 7.24 -31.47 2.57
C TYR A 374 5.81 -31.91 2.19
N GLU A 375 5.02 -32.23 3.20
CA GLU A 375 3.64 -32.71 3.03
C GLU A 375 2.68 -31.84 3.81
N GLY A 376 1.49 -31.53 3.24
CA GLY A 376 0.42 -30.83 3.95
C GLY A 376 -0.02 -31.61 5.19
N ARG A 377 -0.38 -30.90 6.24
CA ARG A 377 -0.68 -31.47 7.56
C ARG A 377 -2.07 -32.10 7.65
N GLY A 378 -3.02 -31.60 6.87
CA GLY A 378 -4.43 -32.01 6.96
C GLY A 378 -5.40 -30.87 6.72
N VAL A 379 -6.43 -30.78 7.56
CA VAL A 379 -7.41 -29.69 7.48
C VAL A 379 -6.89 -28.46 8.21
N CYS A 380 -6.85 -27.33 7.51
CA CYS A 380 -6.48 -26.03 8.07
C CYS A 380 -7.72 -25.16 8.29
N ALA A 381 -7.95 -24.69 9.51
CA ALA A 381 -8.91 -23.65 9.81
C ALA A 381 -8.27 -22.27 9.56
N VAL A 382 -8.84 -21.49 8.63
CA VAL A 382 -8.38 -20.12 8.33
C VAL A 382 -9.38 -19.14 8.93
N ILE A 383 -8.95 -18.41 9.96
CA ILE A 383 -9.76 -17.44 10.70
C ILE A 383 -9.17 -16.05 10.46
N ALA A 384 -9.84 -15.25 9.63
CA ALA A 384 -9.31 -13.99 9.12
C ALA A 384 -9.99 -12.76 9.74
N PRO A 385 -9.29 -11.60 9.78
CA PRO A 385 -9.83 -10.34 10.26
C PRO A 385 -10.60 -9.62 9.16
N TRP A 386 -11.27 -8.53 9.56
CA TRP A 386 -12.07 -7.68 8.67
C TRP A 386 -11.31 -6.50 8.05
N ASN A 387 -10.15 -6.13 8.58
CA ASN A 387 -9.46 -4.89 8.18
C ASN A 387 -8.65 -5.01 6.87
N PHE A 388 -8.15 -6.20 6.55
CA PHE A 388 -7.64 -6.60 5.24
C PHE A 388 -8.41 -7.85 4.78
N PRO A 389 -9.69 -7.67 4.44
CA PRO A 389 -10.64 -8.77 4.36
C PRO A 389 -10.39 -9.70 3.18
N LEU A 390 -9.73 -9.20 2.13
CA LEU A 390 -9.36 -9.98 0.96
C LEU A 390 -7.94 -10.50 1.08
N ALA A 391 -6.96 -9.63 1.32
CA ALA A 391 -5.54 -9.99 1.27
C ALA A 391 -5.15 -11.02 2.34
N ILE A 392 -5.52 -10.77 3.61
CA ILE A 392 -5.13 -11.68 4.70
C ILE A 392 -5.84 -13.03 4.58
N LEU A 393 -7.14 -13.02 4.29
CA LEU A 393 -7.89 -14.27 4.05
C LEU A 393 -7.29 -15.05 2.88
N CYS A 394 -7.01 -14.38 1.75
CA CYS A 394 -6.38 -14.96 0.57
C CYS A 394 -5.00 -15.52 0.90
N GLY A 395 -4.14 -14.74 1.57
CA GLY A 395 -2.77 -15.14 1.89
C GLY A 395 -2.71 -16.39 2.77
N MET A 396 -3.46 -16.45 3.87
CA MET A 396 -3.51 -17.64 4.73
C MET A 396 -4.10 -18.86 4.00
N THR A 397 -5.19 -18.66 3.24
CA THR A 397 -5.86 -19.74 2.51
C THR A 397 -4.96 -20.31 1.42
N THR A 398 -4.32 -19.47 0.61
CA THR A 398 -3.47 -19.92 -0.51
C THR A 398 -2.17 -20.54 -0.02
N ALA A 399 -1.58 -20.07 1.10
CA ALA A 399 -0.45 -20.71 1.72
C ALA A 399 -0.79 -22.14 2.19
N ALA A 400 -1.93 -22.33 2.86
CA ALA A 400 -2.39 -23.63 3.30
C ALA A 400 -2.64 -24.57 2.10
N LEU A 401 -3.35 -24.10 1.08
CA LEU A 401 -3.71 -24.90 -0.11
C LEU A 401 -2.50 -25.33 -0.92
N VAL A 402 -1.56 -24.42 -1.21
CA VAL A 402 -0.40 -24.76 -2.02
C VAL A 402 0.54 -25.71 -1.30
N ALA A 403 0.60 -25.65 0.03
CA ALA A 403 1.33 -26.60 0.86
C ALA A 403 0.67 -28.00 0.94
N GLY A 404 -0.54 -28.16 0.38
CA GLY A 404 -1.22 -29.46 0.31
C GLY A 404 -2.23 -29.71 1.43
N ASN A 405 -2.69 -28.66 2.13
CA ASN A 405 -3.78 -28.75 3.10
C ASN A 405 -5.13 -28.47 2.44
N THR A 406 -6.20 -29.01 3.00
CA THR A 406 -7.57 -28.57 2.74
C THR A 406 -7.96 -27.47 3.71
N VAL A 407 -8.94 -26.64 3.36
CA VAL A 407 -9.22 -25.39 4.11
C VAL A 407 -10.69 -25.25 4.45
N VAL A 408 -10.95 -24.85 5.70
CA VAL A 408 -12.23 -24.29 6.14
C VAL A 408 -12.01 -22.79 6.40
N MET A 409 -12.61 -21.94 5.56
CA MET A 409 -12.51 -20.48 5.64
C MET A 409 -13.59 -19.96 6.60
N LYS A 410 -13.16 -19.26 7.66
CA LYS A 410 -14.04 -18.48 8.52
C LYS A 410 -13.65 -16.99 8.42
N PRO A 411 -14.30 -16.21 7.55
CA PRO A 411 -14.08 -14.77 7.52
C PRO A 411 -14.61 -14.10 8.79
N ALA A 412 -14.17 -12.85 9.02
CA ALA A 412 -14.83 -12.01 10.02
C ALA A 412 -16.26 -11.68 9.59
N GLU A 413 -17.17 -11.61 10.53
CA GLU A 413 -18.58 -11.31 10.27
C GLU A 413 -18.80 -9.95 9.61
N GLN A 414 -17.88 -8.99 9.84
CA GLN A 414 -17.92 -7.67 9.24
C GLN A 414 -17.61 -7.65 7.73
N SER A 415 -16.99 -8.71 7.19
CA SER A 415 -16.44 -8.72 5.84
C SER A 415 -16.76 -10.00 5.05
N SER A 416 -17.93 -10.59 5.32
CA SER A 416 -18.31 -11.88 4.73
C SER A 416 -18.61 -11.80 3.23
N ALA A 417 -19.04 -10.64 2.68
CA ALA A 417 -19.38 -10.53 1.27
C ALA A 417 -18.13 -10.52 0.37
N ILE A 418 -17.08 -9.77 0.70
CA ILE A 418 -15.83 -9.79 -0.06
C ILE A 418 -15.13 -11.14 0.07
N ALA A 419 -15.21 -11.78 1.26
CA ALA A 419 -14.69 -13.13 1.48
C ALA A 419 -15.41 -14.18 0.63
N PHE A 420 -16.74 -14.07 0.48
CA PHE A 420 -17.52 -14.91 -0.42
C PHE A 420 -17.12 -14.71 -1.89
N GLY A 421 -16.89 -13.46 -2.30
CA GLY A 421 -16.35 -13.16 -3.63
C GLY A 421 -14.99 -13.84 -3.90
N LEU A 422 -14.10 -13.92 -2.90
CA LEU A 422 -12.86 -14.71 -3.01
C LEU A 422 -13.15 -16.20 -3.20
N TYR A 423 -14.05 -16.78 -2.38
CA TYR A 423 -14.45 -18.18 -2.50
C TYR A 423 -15.00 -18.50 -3.89
N GLU A 424 -15.90 -17.67 -4.43
CA GLU A 424 -16.44 -17.86 -5.77
C GLU A 424 -15.34 -17.87 -6.85
N LYS A 425 -14.35 -16.97 -6.76
CA LYS A 425 -13.20 -16.98 -7.67
C LYS A 425 -12.37 -18.26 -7.55
N MET A 426 -12.13 -18.74 -6.34
CA MET A 426 -11.44 -20.01 -6.15
C MET A 426 -12.18 -21.16 -6.82
N ARG A 427 -13.51 -21.21 -6.70
CA ARG A 427 -14.34 -22.21 -7.40
C ARG A 427 -14.27 -22.07 -8.91
N ALA A 428 -14.35 -20.85 -9.42
CA ALA A 428 -14.33 -20.54 -10.85
C ALA A 428 -13.02 -20.95 -11.53
N VAL A 429 -11.87 -20.82 -10.83
CA VAL A 429 -10.56 -21.21 -11.39
C VAL A 429 -10.24 -22.70 -11.23
N GLY A 430 -11.08 -23.47 -10.54
CA GLY A 430 -11.00 -24.94 -10.49
C GLY A 430 -10.46 -25.55 -9.19
N PHE A 431 -10.44 -24.83 -8.07
CA PHE A 431 -10.21 -25.49 -6.77
C PHE A 431 -11.35 -26.48 -6.51
N PRO A 432 -11.06 -27.74 -6.08
CA PRO A 432 -12.10 -28.73 -5.81
C PRO A 432 -13.08 -28.29 -4.72
N ALA A 433 -14.32 -28.69 -4.82
CA ALA A 433 -15.40 -28.25 -3.92
C ALA A 433 -15.25 -28.75 -2.49
N ASP A 434 -14.61 -29.89 -2.34
CA ASP A 434 -14.33 -30.59 -1.09
C ASP A 434 -12.97 -30.25 -0.47
N VAL A 435 -12.19 -29.41 -1.16
CA VAL A 435 -10.88 -28.90 -0.68
C VAL A 435 -11.00 -27.57 0.03
N VAL A 436 -11.96 -26.72 -0.38
CA VAL A 436 -12.19 -25.39 0.19
C VAL A 436 -13.64 -25.23 0.60
N HIS A 437 -13.88 -24.94 1.86
CA HIS A 437 -15.19 -24.69 2.44
C HIS A 437 -15.29 -23.25 2.94
N PHE A 438 -16.50 -22.70 2.89
CA PHE A 438 -16.77 -21.32 3.32
C PHE A 438 -17.87 -21.31 4.39
N VAL A 439 -17.48 -21.03 5.64
CA VAL A 439 -18.36 -21.08 6.81
C VAL A 439 -18.33 -19.70 7.51
N PRO A 440 -19.10 -18.72 7.01
CA PRO A 440 -19.25 -17.45 7.69
C PRO A 440 -20.06 -17.64 8.98
N GLY A 441 -19.77 -16.85 10.00
CA GLY A 441 -20.47 -16.95 11.28
C GLY A 441 -19.83 -16.09 12.34
N VAL A 442 -20.59 -15.88 13.44
CA VAL A 442 -20.12 -15.12 14.59
C VAL A 442 -18.93 -15.85 15.22
N GLY A 443 -17.89 -15.08 15.58
CA GLY A 443 -16.65 -15.64 16.11
C GLY A 443 -16.83 -16.48 17.34
N GLU A 444 -17.66 -16.04 18.26
CA GLU A 444 -17.97 -16.70 19.52
C GLU A 444 -18.81 -17.97 19.35
N ASP A 445 -19.65 -18.05 18.29
CA ASP A 445 -20.56 -19.19 18.05
C ASP A 445 -19.82 -20.39 17.44
N ILE A 446 -19.03 -20.17 16.37
CA ILE A 446 -18.39 -21.25 15.60
C ILE A 446 -16.86 -21.33 15.73
N GLY A 447 -16.22 -20.27 16.25
CA GLY A 447 -14.77 -20.24 16.44
C GLY A 447 -14.26 -21.36 17.36
N PRO A 448 -14.84 -21.55 18.58
CA PRO A 448 -14.45 -22.65 19.45
C PRO A 448 -14.64 -24.04 18.80
N ALA A 449 -15.73 -24.23 18.05
CA ALA A 449 -15.97 -25.50 17.35
C ALA A 449 -14.86 -25.81 16.33
N LEU A 450 -14.41 -24.81 15.56
CA LEU A 450 -13.28 -24.96 14.64
C LEU A 450 -11.96 -25.23 15.37
N VAL A 451 -11.65 -24.43 16.39
CA VAL A 451 -10.37 -24.53 17.12
C VAL A 451 -10.23 -25.85 17.84
N ASP A 452 -11.32 -26.31 18.46
CA ASP A 452 -11.37 -27.53 19.27
C ASP A 452 -11.58 -28.81 18.46
N HIS A 453 -12.01 -28.71 17.19
CA HIS A 453 -12.34 -29.90 16.39
C HIS A 453 -11.11 -30.83 16.25
N LYS A 454 -11.29 -32.12 16.62
CA LYS A 454 -10.21 -33.12 16.68
C LYS A 454 -9.48 -33.36 15.37
N ASP A 455 -10.16 -33.14 14.24
CA ASP A 455 -9.61 -33.38 12.89
C ASP A 455 -9.04 -32.11 12.22
N ILE A 456 -9.06 -30.97 12.90
CA ILE A 456 -8.29 -29.77 12.51
C ILE A 456 -6.81 -30.00 12.87
N ALA A 457 -5.97 -30.00 11.86
CA ALA A 457 -4.53 -30.19 11.99
C ALA A 457 -3.77 -28.88 12.24
N GLN A 458 -4.30 -27.79 11.72
CA GLN A 458 -3.67 -26.48 11.75
C GLN A 458 -4.69 -25.36 11.80
N ILE A 459 -4.30 -24.26 12.47
CA ILE A 459 -5.08 -23.03 12.53
C ILE A 459 -4.20 -21.90 12.04
N ALA A 460 -4.66 -21.14 11.05
CA ALA A 460 -4.08 -19.88 10.61
C ALA A 460 -5.02 -18.75 11.05
N PHE A 461 -4.54 -17.91 11.92
CA PHE A 461 -5.29 -16.84 12.55
C PHE A 461 -4.61 -15.48 12.40
N THR A 462 -5.39 -14.47 12.07
CA THR A 462 -4.99 -13.07 12.22
C THR A 462 -6.14 -12.31 12.88
N GLY A 463 -5.83 -11.56 13.96
CA GLY A 463 -6.85 -10.82 14.71
C GLY A 463 -6.33 -10.20 16.01
N SER A 464 -7.21 -10.03 17.00
CA SER A 464 -6.84 -9.44 18.29
C SER A 464 -5.95 -10.37 19.12
N LYS A 465 -5.07 -9.78 19.94
CA LYS A 465 -4.20 -10.52 20.88
C LYS A 465 -4.99 -11.48 21.75
N ASN A 466 -6.09 -11.03 22.35
CA ASN A 466 -6.85 -11.85 23.29
C ASN A 466 -7.43 -13.10 22.62
N VAL A 467 -7.99 -12.95 21.42
CA VAL A 467 -8.52 -14.09 20.65
C VAL A 467 -7.38 -15.01 20.22
N GLY A 468 -6.26 -14.45 19.72
CA GLY A 468 -5.10 -15.25 19.31
C GLY A 468 -4.53 -16.09 20.45
N LEU A 469 -4.37 -15.53 21.64
CA LEU A 469 -3.88 -16.26 22.82
C LEU A 469 -4.88 -17.35 23.27
N SER A 470 -6.18 -17.06 23.22
CA SER A 470 -7.23 -18.07 23.52
C SER A 470 -7.21 -19.23 22.52
N ILE A 471 -7.00 -18.95 21.23
CA ILE A 471 -6.84 -19.99 20.20
C ILE A 471 -5.60 -20.84 20.47
N VAL A 472 -4.45 -20.22 20.77
CA VAL A 472 -3.21 -20.92 21.09
C VAL A 472 -3.42 -21.84 22.32
N GLU A 473 -4.01 -21.32 23.40
CA GLU A 473 -4.29 -22.09 24.60
C GLU A 473 -5.23 -23.29 24.31
N SER A 474 -6.34 -23.06 23.60
CA SER A 474 -7.32 -24.11 23.31
C SER A 474 -6.78 -25.16 22.35
N ALA A 475 -6.06 -24.75 21.29
CA ALA A 475 -5.50 -25.64 20.29
C ALA A 475 -4.48 -26.62 20.86
N HIS A 476 -3.73 -26.23 21.91
CA HIS A 476 -2.72 -27.11 22.56
C HIS A 476 -3.32 -28.04 23.61
N LYS A 477 -4.60 -27.90 23.96
CA LYS A 477 -5.31 -28.88 24.78
C LYS A 477 -5.76 -30.06 23.91
N THR A 478 -5.03 -31.17 23.95
CA THR A 478 -5.37 -32.38 23.17
C THR A 478 -6.79 -32.87 23.46
N LYS A 479 -7.57 -33.10 22.44
CA LYS A 479 -8.95 -33.60 22.54
C LYS A 479 -9.01 -35.13 22.35
N PRO A 480 -9.98 -35.81 22.92
CA PRO A 480 -10.17 -37.25 22.69
C PRO A 480 -10.33 -37.55 21.19
N GLY A 481 -9.55 -38.52 20.69
CA GLY A 481 -9.56 -38.92 19.29
C GLY A 481 -8.81 -37.98 18.33
N GLN A 482 -8.10 -36.98 18.83
CA GLN A 482 -7.20 -36.14 18.04
C GLN A 482 -5.95 -36.93 17.66
N ALA A 483 -5.67 -37.02 16.35
CA ALA A 483 -4.59 -37.85 15.82
C ALA A 483 -3.20 -37.14 15.81
N GLN A 484 -3.16 -35.81 15.89
CA GLN A 484 -1.92 -35.05 15.77
C GLN A 484 -1.93 -33.78 16.60
N VAL A 485 -0.75 -33.27 16.95
CA VAL A 485 -0.59 -31.97 17.61
C VAL A 485 -0.94 -30.85 16.64
N LYS A 486 -1.88 -29.97 17.01
CA LYS A 486 -2.26 -28.83 16.19
C LYS A 486 -1.13 -27.83 16.11
N ARG A 487 -0.94 -27.24 14.93
CA ARG A 487 -0.06 -26.09 14.74
C ARG A 487 -0.91 -24.83 14.65
N VAL A 488 -0.47 -23.76 15.31
CA VAL A 488 -1.14 -22.44 15.20
C VAL A 488 -0.17 -21.45 14.58
N VAL A 489 -0.55 -20.88 13.45
CA VAL A 489 0.09 -19.70 12.85
C VAL A 489 -0.74 -18.50 13.24
N CYS A 490 -0.19 -17.63 14.08
CA CYS A 490 -0.94 -16.59 14.75
C CYS A 490 -0.24 -15.23 14.57
N GLU A 491 -0.94 -14.28 13.95
CA GLU A 491 -0.55 -12.88 13.83
C GLU A 491 -1.59 -12.02 14.54
N MET A 492 -1.12 -11.09 15.38
CA MET A 492 -1.97 -10.33 16.29
C MET A 492 -1.74 -8.81 16.14
N GLY A 493 -2.24 -8.05 17.07
CA GLY A 493 -2.19 -6.61 17.07
C GLY A 493 -0.80 -6.00 17.28
N GLY A 494 -0.78 -4.67 17.34
CA GLY A 494 0.44 -3.90 17.53
C GLY A 494 0.19 -2.59 18.28
N LYS A 495 1.23 -2.09 18.96
CA LYS A 495 1.26 -0.76 19.57
C LYS A 495 2.45 0.01 19.00
N ASN A 496 2.39 0.28 17.70
CA ASN A 496 3.53 0.70 16.91
C ASN A 496 3.94 2.15 17.20
N GLY A 497 5.24 2.35 17.34
CA GLY A 497 5.86 3.64 17.62
C GLY A 497 6.61 4.20 16.42
N ILE A 498 6.55 5.52 16.24
CA ILE A 498 7.44 6.26 15.34
C ILE A 498 8.28 7.22 16.18
N VAL A 499 9.60 7.07 16.10
CA VAL A 499 10.59 7.93 16.76
C VAL A 499 10.94 9.09 15.82
N ILE A 500 10.91 10.32 16.35
CA ILE A 500 11.32 11.54 15.64
C ILE A 500 12.54 12.12 16.36
N ASP A 501 13.68 12.01 15.70
CA ASP A 501 14.97 12.49 16.19
C ASP A 501 15.09 14.01 16.04
N ASP A 502 16.08 14.60 16.70
CA ASP A 502 16.31 16.05 16.72
C ASP A 502 16.81 16.61 15.36
N ASP A 503 17.41 15.75 14.52
CA ASP A 503 17.88 16.09 13.18
C ASP A 503 16.95 15.62 12.05
N ALA A 504 15.78 15.07 12.38
CA ALA A 504 14.83 14.52 11.42
C ALA A 504 14.34 15.57 10.41
N ASP A 505 14.04 15.11 9.18
CA ASP A 505 13.22 15.90 8.27
C ASP A 505 11.78 15.92 8.77
N LEU A 506 11.37 17.05 9.37
CA LEU A 506 10.05 17.14 10.00
C LEU A 506 8.90 17.06 9.00
N ASP A 507 9.07 17.49 7.75
CA ASP A 507 8.01 17.43 6.75
C ASP A 507 7.78 15.99 6.29
N GLU A 508 8.85 15.22 6.06
CA GLU A 508 8.76 13.78 5.78
C GLU A 508 8.23 13.01 6.98
N ALA A 509 8.67 13.36 8.19
CA ALA A 509 8.22 12.72 9.42
C ALA A 509 6.72 12.94 9.67
N VAL A 510 6.21 14.16 9.51
CA VAL A 510 4.79 14.49 9.63
C VAL A 510 3.96 13.74 8.60
N GLN A 511 4.42 13.69 7.34
CA GLN A 511 3.74 12.94 6.29
C GLN A 511 3.70 11.44 6.60
N GLY A 512 4.84 10.88 7.05
CA GLY A 512 4.97 9.47 7.43
C GLY A 512 4.07 9.10 8.61
N VAL A 513 4.03 9.94 9.66
CA VAL A 513 3.16 9.75 10.83
C VAL A 513 1.69 9.89 10.43
N SER A 514 1.30 10.96 9.73
CA SER A 514 -0.10 11.20 9.33
C SER A 514 -0.66 10.05 8.51
N LYS A 515 0.09 9.57 7.51
CA LYS A 515 -0.30 8.42 6.69
C LYS A 515 -0.40 7.14 7.51
N SER A 516 0.56 6.90 8.42
CA SER A 516 0.59 5.66 9.21
C SER A 516 -0.46 5.63 10.32
N ALA A 517 -0.82 6.78 10.88
CA ALA A 517 -1.78 6.88 11.98
C ALA A 517 -3.23 6.94 11.51
N PHE A 518 -3.49 7.69 10.44
CA PHE A 518 -4.86 8.00 10.02
C PHE A 518 -5.31 7.25 8.76
N GLY A 519 -4.39 6.61 8.02
CA GLY A 519 -4.75 5.75 6.89
C GLY A 519 -5.71 4.65 7.33
N TYR A 520 -6.82 4.47 6.59
CA TYR A 520 -7.92 3.56 6.95
C TYR A 520 -8.42 3.74 8.39
N ALA A 521 -8.52 4.97 8.85
CA ALA A 521 -8.95 5.32 10.21
C ALA A 521 -8.13 4.61 11.33
N GLY A 522 -6.83 4.37 11.11
CA GLY A 522 -5.97 3.69 12.06
C GLY A 522 -6.30 2.21 12.30
N GLN A 523 -7.17 1.61 11.50
CA GLN A 523 -7.63 0.22 11.63
C GLN A 523 -6.67 -0.78 10.98
N LYS A 524 -5.38 -0.62 11.25
CA LYS A 524 -4.30 -1.49 10.78
C LYS A 524 -3.49 -1.98 11.96
N CYS A 525 -3.13 -3.25 11.98
CA CYS A 525 -2.21 -3.80 12.97
C CYS A 525 -0.87 -3.03 13.01
N SER A 526 -0.44 -2.50 11.87
CA SER A 526 0.79 -1.71 11.69
C SER A 526 0.61 -0.20 11.91
N ALA A 527 -0.61 0.30 12.22
CA ALA A 527 -0.86 1.74 12.36
C ALA A 527 0.02 2.37 13.44
N CYS A 528 0.53 3.57 13.17
CA CYS A 528 1.21 4.38 14.16
C CYS A 528 0.21 4.87 15.19
N SER A 529 0.37 4.46 16.44
CA SER A 529 -0.46 4.92 17.55
C SER A 529 0.33 5.63 18.64
N ARG A 530 1.67 5.63 18.53
CA ARG A 530 2.61 6.32 19.42
C ARG A 530 3.63 7.10 18.60
N VAL A 531 3.79 8.37 18.92
CA VAL A 531 4.89 9.19 18.41
C VAL A 531 5.78 9.54 19.58
N ILE A 532 7.06 9.22 19.48
CA ILE A 532 8.06 9.52 20.47
C ILE A 532 9.01 10.56 19.85
N VAL A 533 8.99 11.78 20.35
CA VAL A 533 9.69 12.91 19.74
C VAL A 533 10.72 13.51 20.68
N VAL A 534 11.93 13.80 20.17
CA VAL A 534 12.96 14.50 20.95
C VAL A 534 12.52 15.94 21.19
N ALA A 535 12.65 16.41 22.44
CA ALA A 535 12.05 17.63 22.95
C ALA A 535 12.46 18.90 22.16
N SER A 536 13.69 18.95 21.62
CA SER A 536 14.20 20.09 20.84
C SER A 536 13.40 20.40 19.58
N VAL A 537 12.76 19.39 18.97
CA VAL A 537 11.96 19.54 17.74
C VAL A 537 10.47 19.31 17.95
N ALA A 538 10.06 18.98 19.17
CA ALA A 538 8.71 18.53 19.46
C ALA A 538 7.64 19.57 19.14
N ASP A 539 7.84 20.84 19.49
CA ASP A 539 6.85 21.89 19.25
C ASP A 539 6.60 22.09 17.76
N ALA A 540 7.68 22.21 16.97
CA ALA A 540 7.58 22.38 15.53
C ALA A 540 6.96 21.16 14.84
N PHE A 541 7.27 19.96 15.32
CA PHE A 541 6.68 18.71 14.80
C PHE A 541 5.19 18.63 15.12
N ILE A 542 4.79 18.88 16.37
CA ILE A 542 3.39 18.81 16.82
C ILE A 542 2.52 19.81 16.07
N GLU A 543 2.99 21.06 15.92
CA GLU A 543 2.30 22.10 15.14
C GLU A 543 2.02 21.65 13.70
N ARG A 544 3.04 21.12 13.03
CA ARG A 544 2.90 20.60 11.66
C ARG A 544 1.98 19.36 11.58
N LEU A 545 2.08 18.44 12.55
CA LEU A 545 1.22 17.26 12.60
C LEU A 545 -0.24 17.67 12.82
N GLN A 546 -0.50 18.67 13.69
CA GLN A 546 -1.82 19.23 13.89
C GLN A 546 -2.38 19.86 12.60
N ALA A 547 -1.57 20.63 11.87
CA ALA A 547 -1.97 21.21 10.59
C ALA A 547 -2.27 20.13 9.53
N ALA A 548 -1.44 19.08 9.47
CA ALA A 548 -1.68 17.93 8.61
C ALA A 548 -3.00 17.22 8.95
N ALA A 549 -3.27 16.96 10.23
CA ALA A 549 -4.51 16.33 10.69
C ALA A 549 -5.75 17.15 10.33
N LYS A 550 -5.69 18.48 10.45
CA LYS A 550 -6.77 19.40 10.04
C LYS A 550 -7.09 19.33 8.54
N SER A 551 -6.12 18.98 7.71
CA SER A 551 -6.29 18.89 6.24
C SER A 551 -6.90 17.58 5.77
N ILE A 552 -7.07 16.58 6.64
CA ILE A 552 -7.60 15.26 6.28
C ILE A 552 -9.09 15.37 5.93
N THR A 553 -9.43 15.01 4.70
CA THR A 553 -10.83 14.95 4.26
C THR A 553 -11.47 13.65 4.78
N MET A 554 -12.43 13.79 5.69
CA MET A 554 -13.22 12.69 6.22
C MET A 554 -14.56 12.58 5.51
N GLY A 555 -15.03 11.35 5.23
CA GLY A 555 -16.31 11.12 4.59
C GLY A 555 -16.57 9.66 4.23
N PRO A 556 -17.68 9.39 3.52
CA PRO A 556 -17.98 8.07 3.01
C PRO A 556 -16.85 7.50 2.14
N ALA A 557 -16.47 6.24 2.40
CA ALA A 557 -15.31 5.62 1.77
C ALA A 557 -15.44 5.44 0.25
N GLN A 558 -16.66 5.37 -0.26
CA GLN A 558 -16.96 5.27 -1.70
C GLN A 558 -16.73 6.58 -2.47
N LEU A 559 -16.48 7.70 -1.80
CA LEU A 559 -16.22 8.99 -2.45
C LEU A 559 -14.72 9.15 -2.76
N ALA A 560 -14.40 9.59 -3.96
CA ALA A 560 -13.01 9.77 -4.45
C ALA A 560 -12.13 10.69 -3.58
N GLY A 561 -12.73 11.68 -2.93
CA GLY A 561 -12.03 12.66 -2.10
C GLY A 561 -11.80 12.24 -0.66
N THR A 562 -12.32 11.09 -0.23
CA THR A 562 -12.22 10.62 1.14
C THR A 562 -10.81 10.07 1.42
N ALA A 563 -10.10 10.71 2.33
CA ALA A 563 -8.82 10.24 2.84
C ALA A 563 -8.98 9.38 4.10
N LEU A 564 -9.98 9.71 4.95
CA LEU A 564 -10.30 8.99 6.18
C LEU A 564 -11.78 8.59 6.15
N GLY A 565 -12.03 7.27 6.09
CA GLY A 565 -13.36 6.67 6.14
C GLY A 565 -13.86 6.42 7.57
N PRO A 566 -14.98 5.70 7.72
CA PRO A 566 -15.51 5.30 9.02
C PRO A 566 -14.67 4.19 9.67
N VAL A 567 -14.92 3.94 10.96
CA VAL A 567 -14.55 2.68 11.60
C VAL A 567 -15.60 1.62 11.27
N VAL A 568 -15.24 0.34 11.48
CA VAL A 568 -15.95 -0.80 10.88
C VAL A 568 -17.37 -1.03 11.37
N ASP A 569 -17.64 -0.75 12.66
CA ASP A 569 -18.93 -1.03 13.29
C ASP A 569 -19.22 -0.10 14.48
N GLU A 570 -20.40 -0.27 15.07
CA GLU A 570 -20.89 0.53 16.18
C GLU A 570 -20.06 0.36 17.45
N ASP A 571 -19.60 -0.85 17.73
CA ASP A 571 -18.82 -1.13 18.95
C ASP A 571 -17.46 -0.46 18.90
N ALA A 572 -16.79 -0.53 17.76
CA ALA A 572 -15.55 0.22 17.51
C ALA A 572 -15.77 1.73 17.63
N HIS A 573 -16.87 2.24 17.06
CA HIS A 573 -17.22 3.66 17.13
C HIS A 573 -17.46 4.11 18.57
N LYS A 574 -18.32 3.42 19.34
CA LYS A 574 -18.61 3.74 20.75
C LYS A 574 -17.35 3.73 21.60
N ARG A 575 -16.54 2.69 21.48
CA ARG A 575 -15.29 2.53 22.23
C ARG A 575 -14.29 3.64 21.93
N LEU A 576 -14.11 3.98 20.65
CA LEU A 576 -13.16 5.01 20.24
C LEU A 576 -13.65 6.42 20.58
N MET A 577 -14.93 6.70 20.42
CA MET A 577 -15.51 7.99 20.83
C MET A 577 -15.40 8.19 22.35
N GLY A 578 -15.53 7.12 23.14
CA GLY A 578 -15.27 7.17 24.57
C GLY A 578 -13.84 7.64 24.88
N VAL A 579 -12.84 7.10 24.18
CA VAL A 579 -11.43 7.52 24.33
C VAL A 579 -11.20 8.96 23.83
N VAL A 580 -11.85 9.38 22.75
CA VAL A 580 -11.73 10.76 22.23
C VAL A 580 -12.32 11.78 23.21
N GLN A 581 -13.40 11.41 23.90
CA GLN A 581 -14.06 12.26 24.91
C GLN A 581 -13.28 12.28 26.21
N ASP A 582 -12.85 11.12 26.68
CA ASP A 582 -12.04 10.94 27.90
C ASP A 582 -10.81 10.08 27.62
N PRO A 583 -9.68 10.71 27.25
CA PRO A 583 -8.43 10.00 26.96
C PRO A 583 -7.71 9.48 28.21
N GLY A 584 -8.23 9.78 29.39
CA GLY A 584 -7.64 9.45 30.70
C GLY A 584 -6.78 10.57 31.30
N ALA A 585 -6.62 10.47 32.62
CA ALA A 585 -5.84 11.48 33.37
C ALA A 585 -4.38 11.52 32.91
N GLY A 586 -3.84 12.72 32.67
CA GLY A 586 -2.47 12.93 32.19
C GLY A 586 -2.32 13.00 30.66
N ALA A 587 -3.41 12.88 29.91
CA ALA A 587 -3.44 13.14 28.49
C ALA A 587 -3.95 14.55 28.20
N GLU A 588 -3.15 15.33 27.47
CA GLU A 588 -3.48 16.70 27.04
C GLU A 588 -3.94 16.66 25.58
N LYS A 589 -5.07 17.32 25.29
CA LYS A 589 -5.65 17.37 23.95
C LYS A 589 -4.86 18.33 23.06
N VAL A 590 -4.18 17.82 22.06
CA VAL A 590 -3.50 18.61 21.02
C VAL A 590 -4.46 18.93 19.88
N HIS A 591 -5.16 17.91 19.35
CA HIS A 591 -6.09 18.06 18.27
C HIS A 591 -7.18 17.00 18.34
N VAL A 592 -8.41 17.42 18.10
CA VAL A 592 -9.53 16.54 17.76
C VAL A 592 -10.27 17.17 16.60
N GLY A 593 -10.32 16.46 15.47
CA GLY A 593 -11.01 16.91 14.28
C GLY A 593 -12.53 16.91 14.43
N SER A 594 -13.23 17.17 13.32
CA SER A 594 -14.67 17.00 13.22
C SER A 594 -15.01 15.73 12.45
N ALA A 595 -16.13 15.10 12.77
CA ALA A 595 -16.62 13.91 12.06
C ALA A 595 -17.98 14.20 11.44
N PRO A 596 -18.26 13.72 10.20
CA PRO A 596 -19.58 13.82 9.60
C PRO A 596 -20.59 12.95 10.36
N ALA A 597 -21.89 13.30 10.25
CA ALA A 597 -22.98 12.49 10.78
C ALA A 597 -23.38 11.37 9.81
N GLY A 598 -24.12 10.37 10.30
CA GLY A 598 -24.77 9.34 9.48
C GLY A 598 -23.93 8.09 9.21
N GLY A 599 -22.74 7.98 9.77
CA GLY A 599 -21.86 6.80 9.73
C GLY A 599 -21.04 6.64 11.01
N TYR A 600 -20.25 5.59 11.09
CA TYR A 600 -19.37 5.33 12.23
C TYR A 600 -18.04 6.11 12.11
N PHE A 601 -18.13 7.43 12.04
CA PHE A 601 -16.96 8.30 11.85
C PHE A 601 -16.33 8.69 13.18
N VAL A 602 -15.04 8.44 13.34
CA VAL A 602 -14.22 8.85 14.49
C VAL A 602 -13.21 9.89 14.02
N PRO A 603 -13.19 11.12 14.61
CA PRO A 603 -12.30 12.18 14.14
C PRO A 603 -10.82 11.84 14.40
N PRO A 604 -9.89 12.28 13.52
CA PRO A 604 -8.47 12.15 13.78
C PRO A 604 -8.12 12.91 15.05
N SER A 605 -7.51 12.22 16.03
CA SER A 605 -7.28 12.73 17.36
C SER A 605 -5.82 12.57 17.77
N ILE A 606 -5.23 13.63 18.33
CA ILE A 606 -3.86 13.69 18.80
C ILE A 606 -3.86 14.14 20.26
N PHE A 607 -3.25 13.33 21.12
CA PHE A 607 -3.08 13.63 22.54
C PHE A 607 -1.60 13.64 22.91
N GLU A 608 -1.17 14.59 23.72
CA GLU A 608 0.16 14.58 24.31
C GLU A 608 0.08 13.93 25.70
N VAL A 609 0.99 13.00 25.99
CA VAL A 609 1.05 12.27 27.25
C VAL A 609 2.44 12.37 27.87
N LYS A 610 2.51 12.59 29.19
CA LYS A 610 3.78 12.75 29.92
C LYS A 610 4.32 11.42 30.44
N ASP A 611 3.46 10.45 30.65
CA ASP A 611 3.82 9.12 31.16
C ASP A 611 3.88 8.09 30.02
N ALA A 612 5.04 7.49 29.81
CA ALA A 612 5.23 6.43 28.83
C ALA A 612 4.38 5.16 29.11
N ASN A 613 3.89 4.99 30.35
CA ASN A 613 3.01 3.89 30.74
C ASN A 613 1.51 4.25 30.65
N HIS A 614 1.19 5.46 30.19
CA HIS A 614 -0.21 5.87 30.01
C HIS A 614 -0.96 4.89 29.10
N ALA A 615 -2.26 4.69 29.31
CA ALA A 615 -3.09 3.74 28.55
C ALA A 615 -3.02 4.00 27.04
N LEU A 616 -2.96 5.27 26.59
CA LEU A 616 -2.78 5.63 25.18
C LEU A 616 -1.43 5.21 24.60
N MET A 617 -0.42 4.96 25.45
CA MET A 617 0.89 4.48 25.04
C MET A 617 1.00 2.95 25.06
N GLN A 618 0.12 2.25 25.80
CA GLN A 618 0.24 0.80 26.04
C GLN A 618 -0.87 -0.02 25.37
N LYS A 619 -2.13 0.46 25.37
CA LYS A 619 -3.27 -0.29 24.83
C LYS A 619 -3.46 -0.06 23.33
N GLU A 620 -3.64 -1.13 22.57
CA GLU A 620 -4.05 -1.04 21.16
C GLU A 620 -5.50 -0.53 21.08
N LEU A 621 -5.70 0.59 20.39
CA LEU A 621 -7.03 1.20 20.21
C LEU A 621 -7.68 0.83 18.88
N PHE A 622 -6.90 0.57 17.85
CA PHE A 622 -7.35 0.22 16.52
C PHE A 622 -8.28 1.27 15.91
N GLY A 623 -7.85 2.53 15.98
CA GLY A 623 -8.61 3.71 15.56
C GLY A 623 -7.72 4.92 15.30
N PRO A 624 -8.27 6.06 14.81
CA PRO A 624 -7.51 7.23 14.40
C PRO A 624 -7.08 8.10 15.59
N VAL A 625 -6.43 7.49 16.58
CA VAL A 625 -5.98 8.12 17.82
C VAL A 625 -4.48 7.93 17.99
N VAL A 626 -3.75 9.04 18.14
CA VAL A 626 -2.29 9.07 18.28
C VAL A 626 -1.91 9.71 19.61
N ALA A 627 -1.03 9.04 20.36
CA ALA A 627 -0.36 9.61 21.52
C ALA A 627 1.02 10.15 21.13
N VAL A 628 1.33 11.35 21.56
CA VAL A 628 2.66 11.96 21.41
C VAL A 628 3.34 12.02 22.77
N HIS A 629 4.57 11.55 22.86
CA HIS A 629 5.38 11.57 24.07
C HIS A 629 6.72 12.22 23.81
N ARG A 630 7.08 13.23 24.63
CA ARG A 630 8.35 13.94 24.52
C ARG A 630 9.43 13.25 25.34
N VAL A 631 10.61 13.16 24.78
CA VAL A 631 11.78 12.59 25.43
C VAL A 631 12.98 13.56 25.33
N LYS A 632 13.99 13.38 26.17
CA LYS A 632 15.17 14.26 26.18
C LYS A 632 16.19 13.90 25.09
N THR A 633 16.40 12.61 24.89
CA THR A 633 17.45 12.09 24.00
C THR A 633 16.90 11.02 23.06
N PHE A 634 17.65 10.72 22.02
CA PHE A 634 17.36 9.61 21.12
C PHE A 634 17.37 8.25 21.83
N ASP A 635 18.26 8.06 22.81
CA ASP A 635 18.32 6.85 23.64
C ASP A 635 17.04 6.65 24.45
N ASP A 636 16.52 7.73 25.07
CA ASP A 636 15.23 7.70 25.75
C ASP A 636 14.10 7.36 24.78
N ALA A 637 14.16 7.88 23.54
CA ALA A 637 13.16 7.60 22.53
C ALA A 637 13.12 6.11 22.18
N LEU A 638 14.27 5.46 21.98
CA LEU A 638 14.35 4.03 21.72
C LEU A 638 13.86 3.21 22.91
N ALA A 639 14.19 3.62 24.14
CA ALA A 639 13.73 2.92 25.35
C ALA A 639 12.20 2.97 25.45
N VAL A 640 11.58 4.13 25.25
CA VAL A 640 10.11 4.28 25.24
C VAL A 640 9.48 3.53 24.06
N ALA A 641 10.09 3.54 22.88
CA ALA A 641 9.59 2.83 21.71
C ALA A 641 9.50 1.32 21.96
N CYS A 642 10.47 0.75 22.67
CA CYS A 642 10.50 -0.66 23.05
C CYS A 642 9.65 -1.02 24.29
N ASN A 643 9.20 -0.02 25.07
CA ASN A 643 8.40 -0.24 26.27
C ASN A 643 6.93 -0.53 25.92
N THR A 644 6.68 -1.74 25.41
CA THR A 644 5.34 -2.28 25.12
C THR A 644 5.41 -3.79 25.00
N GLU A 645 4.30 -4.47 25.26
CA GLU A 645 4.19 -5.92 25.06
C GLU A 645 4.16 -6.32 23.58
N PHE A 646 3.91 -5.38 22.67
CA PHE A 646 3.83 -5.61 21.23
C PHE A 646 5.15 -5.28 20.53
N ALA A 647 5.44 -6.00 19.45
CA ALA A 647 6.62 -5.77 18.62
C ALA A 647 6.33 -6.06 17.14
N LEU A 648 5.30 -5.41 16.57
CA LEU A 648 4.90 -5.64 15.18
C LEU A 648 5.68 -4.73 14.22
N THR A 649 5.44 -3.43 14.26
CA THR A 649 6.16 -2.46 13.42
C THR A 649 6.68 -1.29 14.24
N GLY A 650 7.69 -0.61 13.69
CA GLY A 650 8.22 0.63 14.23
C GLY A 650 8.90 1.44 13.14
N ALA A 651 9.06 2.74 13.36
CA ALA A 651 9.81 3.58 12.44
C ALA A 651 10.67 4.61 13.18
N VAL A 652 11.70 5.08 12.51
CA VAL A 652 12.60 6.14 13.00
C VAL A 652 12.85 7.13 11.87
N PHE A 653 12.66 8.42 12.15
CA PHE A 653 13.11 9.52 11.29
C PHE A 653 14.33 10.17 11.92
N SER A 654 15.46 10.11 11.23
CA SER A 654 16.74 10.69 11.64
C SER A 654 17.63 10.87 10.41
N ARG A 655 18.48 11.88 10.41
CA ARG A 655 19.57 12.07 9.45
C ARG A 655 20.91 11.57 9.96
N SER A 656 21.02 11.20 11.24
CA SER A 656 22.22 10.66 11.86
C SER A 656 22.42 9.18 11.48
N PRO A 657 23.47 8.82 10.73
CA PRO A 657 23.77 7.42 10.46
C PRO A 657 23.99 6.59 11.73
N ALA A 658 24.61 7.21 12.76
CA ALA A 658 24.85 6.55 14.04
C ALA A 658 23.54 6.20 14.76
N HIS A 659 22.58 7.12 14.82
CA HIS A 659 21.26 6.88 15.43
C HIS A 659 20.47 5.83 14.64
N LEU A 660 20.53 5.86 13.29
CA LEU A 660 19.91 4.83 12.47
C LEU A 660 20.50 3.44 12.70
N ASP A 661 21.84 3.34 12.94
CA ASP A 661 22.50 2.07 13.27
C ASP A 661 22.14 1.58 14.68
N GLU A 662 22.02 2.49 15.66
CA GLU A 662 21.52 2.13 16.98
C GLU A 662 20.05 1.68 16.93
N ALA A 663 19.21 2.32 16.13
CA ALA A 663 17.83 1.88 15.92
C ALA A 663 17.76 0.45 15.34
N ARG A 664 18.60 0.10 14.34
CA ARG A 664 18.67 -1.25 13.79
C ARG A 664 19.00 -2.32 14.84
N LYS A 665 19.85 -1.98 15.80
CA LYS A 665 20.27 -2.92 16.85
C LYS A 665 19.25 -3.03 17.97
N ARG A 666 18.67 -1.91 18.39
CA ARG A 666 17.92 -1.81 19.65
C ARG A 666 16.41 -1.77 19.48
N PHE A 667 15.88 -1.21 18.40
CA PHE A 667 14.42 -1.16 18.18
C PHE A 667 13.92 -2.50 17.61
N ARG A 668 13.71 -3.46 18.50
CA ARG A 668 13.39 -4.85 18.19
C ARG A 668 11.91 -5.05 17.88
N VAL A 669 11.51 -4.78 16.65
CA VAL A 669 10.17 -5.02 16.12
C VAL A 669 10.24 -5.92 14.87
N GLY A 670 9.14 -6.53 14.51
CA GLY A 670 9.06 -7.40 13.34
C GLY A 670 9.45 -6.69 12.05
N ASN A 671 8.94 -5.48 11.83
CA ASN A 671 9.29 -4.63 10.68
C ASN A 671 9.72 -3.25 11.16
N LEU A 672 11.01 -2.96 11.06
CA LEU A 672 11.58 -1.65 11.35
C LEU A 672 11.76 -0.85 10.06
N TYR A 673 11.26 0.38 10.05
CA TYR A 673 11.36 1.30 8.92
C TYR A 673 12.22 2.51 9.29
N LEU A 674 13.13 2.89 8.40
CA LEU A 674 13.99 4.05 8.58
C LEU A 674 13.64 5.10 7.53
N ASN A 675 13.36 6.33 7.97
CA ASN A 675 12.95 7.47 7.15
C ASN A 675 11.73 7.17 6.26
N ARG A 676 10.78 6.42 6.79
CA ARG A 676 9.46 6.21 6.18
C ARG A 676 8.43 5.83 7.26
N GLY A 677 7.14 5.89 6.91
CA GLY A 677 6.07 5.48 7.81
C GLY A 677 6.08 3.99 8.15
N SER A 678 5.40 3.60 9.22
CA SER A 678 5.34 2.24 9.77
C SER A 678 4.39 1.28 9.04
N THR A 679 3.65 1.75 8.02
CA THR A 679 2.66 0.98 7.27
C THR A 679 3.06 0.78 5.81
N GLY A 680 2.31 -0.06 5.06
CA GLY A 680 2.50 -0.28 3.64
C GLY A 680 3.63 -1.28 3.34
N ALA A 681 3.69 -2.37 4.08
CA ALA A 681 4.47 -3.55 3.72
C ALA A 681 3.95 -4.15 2.41
N LEU A 682 4.84 -4.69 1.59
CA LEU A 682 4.52 -5.38 0.35
C LEU A 682 5.11 -6.78 0.39
N VAL A 683 4.38 -7.74 -0.17
CA VAL A 683 4.82 -9.14 -0.31
C VAL A 683 6.22 -9.19 -0.93
N GLU A 684 7.09 -10.04 -0.46
CA GLU A 684 8.52 -10.18 -0.79
C GLU A 684 9.39 -9.00 -0.34
N ARG A 685 8.96 -7.75 -0.56
CA ARG A 685 9.77 -6.56 -0.27
C ARG A 685 9.91 -6.28 1.23
N GLN A 686 8.82 -6.45 1.99
CA GLN A 686 8.79 -6.31 3.44
C GLN A 686 7.92 -7.44 4.02
N PRO A 687 8.41 -8.68 4.08
CA PRO A 687 7.68 -9.77 4.71
C PRO A 687 7.17 -9.39 6.10
N PHE A 688 5.89 -9.66 6.36
CA PHE A 688 5.17 -9.06 7.48
C PHE A 688 4.88 -10.05 8.60
N GLY A 689 5.17 -9.68 9.83
CA GLY A 689 4.88 -10.45 11.04
C GLY A 689 5.64 -9.92 12.25
N GLY A 690 5.07 -10.12 13.44
CA GLY A 690 5.51 -9.53 14.69
C GLY A 690 6.25 -10.51 15.61
N PHE A 691 6.93 -9.93 16.62
CA PHE A 691 7.52 -10.62 17.75
C PHE A 691 6.64 -10.42 18.99
N GLN A 692 7.03 -11.03 20.12
CA GLN A 692 6.36 -10.89 21.41
C GLN A 692 4.85 -11.15 21.28
N MET A 693 4.00 -10.27 21.83
CA MET A 693 2.53 -10.41 21.77
C MET A 693 1.90 -9.96 20.44
N SER A 694 2.73 -9.64 19.43
CA SER A 694 2.22 -9.34 18.09
C SER A 694 2.15 -10.56 17.17
N GLY A 695 2.79 -11.67 17.50
CA GLY A 695 2.74 -12.89 16.70
C GLY A 695 3.83 -13.89 17.07
N ILE A 696 3.82 -15.02 16.37
CA ILE A 696 4.78 -16.12 16.62
C ILE A 696 6.13 -15.98 15.90
N GLY A 697 6.41 -14.81 15.32
CA GLY A 697 7.67 -14.51 14.66
C GLY A 697 7.76 -14.93 13.20
N THR A 698 6.67 -15.36 12.59
CA THR A 698 6.61 -15.72 11.17
C THR A 698 6.48 -14.50 10.27
N LYS A 699 6.81 -14.66 8.98
CA LYS A 699 6.78 -13.56 8.01
C LYS A 699 5.90 -13.90 6.81
N ALA A 700 4.62 -13.53 6.89
CA ALA A 700 3.71 -13.65 5.75
C ALA A 700 4.27 -12.89 4.54
N GLY A 701 4.14 -13.47 3.34
CA GLY A 701 4.72 -12.91 2.12
C GLY A 701 6.25 -12.93 2.07
N GLY A 702 6.89 -13.82 2.82
CA GLY A 702 8.33 -13.98 2.85
C GLY A 702 8.79 -15.44 2.83
N PRO A 703 10.12 -15.64 2.71
CA PRO A 703 10.72 -16.97 2.75
C PRO A 703 10.37 -17.74 4.03
N GLY A 704 10.17 -19.05 3.91
CA GLY A 704 9.88 -19.94 5.02
C GLY A 704 8.43 -19.92 5.52
N TYR A 705 7.58 -19.01 5.04
CA TYR A 705 6.17 -18.95 5.48
C TYR A 705 5.40 -20.23 5.11
N LEU A 706 5.61 -20.75 3.91
CA LEU A 706 4.92 -21.96 3.43
C LEU A 706 5.30 -23.21 4.24
N GLN A 707 6.52 -23.29 4.77
CA GLN A 707 6.97 -24.38 5.61
C GLN A 707 6.18 -24.50 6.93
N LEU A 708 5.55 -23.42 7.39
CA LEU A 708 4.65 -23.46 8.53
C LEU A 708 3.39 -24.29 8.27
N PHE A 709 3.03 -24.46 7.01
CA PHE A 709 1.83 -25.18 6.57
C PHE A 709 2.11 -26.63 6.14
N ALA A 710 3.35 -27.10 6.29
CA ALA A 710 3.76 -28.42 5.90
C ALA A 710 4.60 -29.11 6.98
N ASP A 711 4.62 -30.42 6.99
CA ASP A 711 5.55 -31.22 7.79
C ASP A 711 6.68 -31.75 6.91
N PRO A 712 7.95 -31.65 7.36
CA PRO A 712 9.07 -32.26 6.69
C PRO A 712 9.04 -33.78 6.88
N ARG A 713 9.28 -34.52 5.78
CA ARG A 713 9.37 -35.98 5.77
C ARG A 713 10.64 -36.41 5.08
N VAL A 714 11.41 -37.26 5.74
CA VAL A 714 12.62 -37.88 5.17
C VAL A 714 12.30 -39.31 4.72
N VAL A 715 12.68 -39.61 3.50
CA VAL A 715 12.64 -41.00 2.96
C VAL A 715 14.06 -41.41 2.64
N THR A 716 14.50 -42.51 3.21
CA THR A 716 15.82 -43.13 2.95
C THR A 716 15.59 -44.45 2.26
N GLU A 717 16.14 -44.64 1.08
CA GLU A 717 16.19 -45.92 0.37
C GLU A 717 17.60 -46.47 0.38
N ASN A 718 17.74 -47.71 0.84
CA ASN A 718 18.97 -48.48 0.64
C ASN A 718 18.99 -49.00 -0.79
N THR A 719 19.89 -48.46 -1.62
CA THR A 719 20.05 -48.84 -3.02
C THR A 719 20.97 -50.01 -3.25
N MET A 720 21.64 -50.49 -2.18
CA MET A 720 22.48 -51.67 -2.26
C MET A 720 21.66 -52.94 -2.33
N ARG A 721 21.49 -53.49 -3.54
CA ARG A 721 20.81 -54.75 -3.79
C ARG A 721 21.78 -55.91 -3.49
N ARG A 722 21.88 -56.30 -2.23
CA ARG A 722 22.61 -57.52 -1.84
C ARG A 722 21.69 -58.72 -1.93
N GLY A 723 22.19 -59.85 -2.48
CA GLY A 723 21.51 -61.15 -2.29
C GLY A 723 21.44 -61.46 -0.80
N PHE A 724 20.54 -62.33 -0.37
CA PHE A 724 20.46 -62.81 1.01
C PHE A 724 21.76 -63.52 1.37
N THR A 725 22.51 -62.92 2.29
CA THR A 725 23.58 -63.60 3.01
C THR A 725 23.17 -63.67 4.48
N PRO A 726 23.07 -64.85 5.09
CA PRO A 726 22.88 -64.90 6.55
C PRO A 726 23.99 -64.08 7.21
N ASP A 727 23.65 -63.22 8.12
CA ASP A 727 24.62 -62.58 8.97
C ASP A 727 25.36 -63.71 9.72
N LEU A 728 26.61 -63.83 9.41
CA LEU A 728 27.49 -64.63 10.27
C LEU A 728 27.60 -63.88 11.58
N ALA A 729 26.81 -64.28 12.57
CA ALA A 729 26.95 -63.75 13.92
C ALA A 729 28.41 -63.96 14.34
N GLU A 730 29.08 -62.84 14.67
CA GLU A 730 30.31 -62.86 15.40
C GLU A 730 30.11 -63.42 16.80
#